data_c54c4b6cdd8e3510c541f1f645abc04a
#
_entry.id   c54c4b6cdd8e3510c541f1f645abc04a
#
_cell.length_a   1.000
_cell.length_b   1.000
_cell.length_c   1.000
_cell.angle_alpha   90.00
_cell.angle_beta   90.00
_cell.angle_gamma   90.00
#
_symmetry.space_group_name_H-M   'P 1'
#
loop_
_entity.id
_entity.type
_entity.pdbx_description
1 polymer ?
#
loop_
_entity_poly.entity_id
_entity_poly.type
_entity_poly.pdbx_seq_one_letter_code
_entity_poly.pdbx_strand_id
1 'polypeptide(L)'
;MSRRRGFVRAASRCVFVVMLMSLIGPGVRSAAAVETTVVSVGDASIEQDADAAVWSVSAGGAKLTLRLGADFDFQVTSLMTSSARQWMVAAAPDTTVTINDAAVRFGSRQDGFTFESAAGTQQGPGLQLDATFLFADTTLVTRHYFVVPGTPTFEVWTTIESLDGSPFTVANLNAFRISVPFGTVRWIRGLQGDNADVERDSAFSLQSRSLASGTSLSFGSTRRSSETAIPYFAVDGSPDEFFGALLWSGAWSFQASRAGSTLALSLDVGSMRTQATGALDTPHAIFGVTRGGVWKATAAIGAFVSEGLRPDRPLTPLVTYNTWFAYGTEIDESSILAEMDRVAALGADLFVLDAGWYAGAGRNGPSDFDSGLGSWQVDTERFPQGLGALADHAHGLGMKFGLWVEPERINLETLGTPGLAEESWLAKSEGGYGSDHSAMICLSGERGLQWVQQQLFALLDAVQPDYLKWDNNLWVNCDREGHGHGKTDGNFSQTNGLYRVLAALRARYPVMLVENVAAGGNRLDLGMLRYSDAAWMDDRSTPSVHVRHNLEGLSQLFPPAYLLSFVMDGSEPLHDAADMSLMVRSRMAGALGLCFRTDGLTDADLGALGTEIGIYKAVQTVLSTASATMLSGQARAVNGPSWDVIEENSGQGQVLVLAFQSDTAVRKLTVKPSGLEGSTMYEVRSPDAGVMGVFKGSTLSGTGIDLLNAGSAAHVLVLTAR
;
A
#
# COMPACT_ATOMS: atom_id res chain seq x y z
N MET A 1 -9.99 -26.57 -48.00
CA MET A 1 -11.13 -27.06 -47.18
C MET A 1 -11.17 -26.25 -45.89
N SER A 2 -12.18 -25.43 -45.81
CA SER A 2 -12.48 -24.45 -44.80
C SER A 2 -12.94 -25.08 -43.48
N ARG A 3 -12.50 -24.57 -42.34
CA ARG A 3 -13.30 -24.53 -41.10
C ARG A 3 -13.07 -23.22 -40.37
N ARG A 4 -14.04 -22.33 -40.50
CA ARG A 4 -14.25 -21.14 -39.66
C ARG A 4 -14.63 -21.62 -38.26
N ARG A 5 -13.99 -21.09 -37.20
CA ARG A 5 -14.51 -21.11 -35.84
C ARG A 5 -15.02 -19.71 -35.52
N GLY A 6 -16.31 -19.61 -35.21
CA GLY A 6 -16.98 -18.39 -34.87
C GLY A 6 -16.67 -17.95 -33.46
N PHE A 7 -16.39 -16.66 -33.31
CA PHE A 7 -16.37 -15.97 -32.02
C PHE A 7 -17.82 -15.67 -31.61
N VAL A 8 -18.22 -16.20 -30.47
CA VAL A 8 -19.48 -15.80 -29.80
C VAL A 8 -19.19 -14.52 -29.04
N ARG A 9 -19.72 -13.41 -29.53
CA ARG A 9 -19.78 -12.15 -28.78
C ARG A 9 -20.93 -12.24 -27.79
N ALA A 10 -20.63 -12.20 -26.48
CA ALA A 10 -21.63 -11.95 -25.45
C ALA A 10 -22.10 -10.50 -25.58
N ALA A 11 -23.34 -10.32 -25.98
CA ALA A 11 -23.98 -9.00 -26.05
C ALA A 11 -24.45 -8.62 -24.63
N SER A 12 -23.80 -7.63 -24.05
CA SER A 12 -24.29 -6.92 -22.86
C SER A 12 -25.55 -6.14 -23.28
N ARG A 13 -26.69 -6.46 -22.69
CA ARG A 13 -27.94 -5.72 -22.92
C ARG A 13 -27.90 -4.44 -22.09
N CYS A 14 -27.57 -3.32 -22.72
CA CYS A 14 -27.88 -1.99 -22.19
C CYS A 14 -29.39 -1.78 -22.23
N VAL A 15 -30.02 -1.60 -21.10
CA VAL A 15 -31.41 -1.12 -21.01
C VAL A 15 -31.35 0.40 -21.08
N PHE A 16 -31.71 0.96 -22.24
CA PHE A 16 -31.95 2.40 -22.39
C PHE A 16 -33.34 2.71 -21.80
N VAL A 17 -33.42 3.52 -20.74
CA VAL A 17 -34.68 4.14 -20.31
C VAL A 17 -34.79 5.49 -20.99
N VAL A 18 -35.70 5.58 -21.96
CA VAL A 18 -36.08 6.84 -22.64
C VAL A 18 -37.06 7.59 -21.75
N MET A 19 -36.70 8.78 -21.30
CA MET A 19 -37.58 9.69 -20.57
C MET A 19 -38.51 10.40 -21.55
N LEU A 20 -39.80 10.06 -21.52
CA LEU A 20 -40.87 10.87 -22.20
C LEU A 20 -41.36 11.94 -21.20
N MET A 21 -41.11 13.20 -21.48
CA MET A 21 -41.81 14.30 -20.80
C MET A 21 -43.21 14.44 -21.36
N SER A 22 -44.24 14.11 -20.57
CA SER A 22 -45.64 14.45 -20.84
C SER A 22 -46.07 15.60 -19.94
N LEU A 23 -46.46 16.70 -20.55
CA LEU A 23 -47.14 17.83 -19.94
C LEU A 23 -48.58 17.40 -19.53
N ILE A 24 -48.88 17.38 -18.23
CA ILE A 24 -50.24 17.19 -17.72
C ILE A 24 -50.56 18.33 -16.74
N GLY A 25 -51.71 18.95 -16.95
CA GLY A 25 -52.25 20.06 -16.19
C GLY A 25 -52.73 19.69 -14.78
N PRO A 26 -53.23 20.63 -13.93
CA PRO A 26 -53.39 20.45 -12.48
C PRO A 26 -54.57 19.57 -12.15
N GLY A 27 -54.30 18.32 -11.79
CA GLY A 27 -55.25 17.38 -11.20
C GLY A 27 -54.72 16.84 -9.90
N VAL A 28 -55.62 16.67 -8.93
CA VAL A 28 -55.37 16.18 -7.53
C VAL A 28 -54.32 15.04 -7.51
N ARG A 29 -53.17 15.30 -6.93
CA ARG A 29 -52.13 14.28 -6.76
C ARG A 29 -52.48 13.36 -5.63
N SER A 30 -52.79 12.10 -5.92
CA SER A 30 -52.54 10.95 -5.05
C SER A 30 -51.03 10.92 -4.80
N ALA A 31 -50.62 10.73 -3.54
CA ALA A 31 -49.20 10.51 -3.20
C ALA A 31 -48.75 9.24 -3.92
N ALA A 32 -48.09 9.39 -5.07
CA ALA A 32 -47.37 8.31 -5.73
C ALA A 32 -46.19 7.93 -4.84
N ALA A 33 -46.00 6.64 -4.63
CA ALA A 33 -44.79 6.15 -3.97
C ALA A 33 -43.55 6.68 -4.72
N VAL A 34 -42.64 7.28 -3.99
CA VAL A 34 -41.33 7.75 -4.51
C VAL A 34 -40.62 6.54 -5.10
N GLU A 35 -40.32 6.54 -6.39
CA GLU A 35 -39.54 5.49 -7.04
C GLU A 35 -38.07 5.67 -6.62
N THR A 36 -37.63 4.90 -5.63
CA THR A 36 -36.24 4.82 -5.24
C THR A 36 -35.57 3.74 -6.07
N THR A 37 -34.59 4.11 -6.90
CA THR A 37 -33.76 3.14 -7.61
C THR A 37 -32.69 2.66 -6.65
N VAL A 38 -32.55 1.33 -6.50
CA VAL A 38 -31.55 0.70 -5.64
C VAL A 38 -30.72 -0.28 -6.45
N VAL A 39 -29.38 -0.13 -6.37
CA VAL A 39 -28.40 -1.13 -6.82
C VAL A 39 -27.69 -1.67 -5.58
N SER A 40 -27.61 -3.00 -5.42
CA SER A 40 -27.00 -3.59 -4.23
C SER A 40 -26.21 -4.86 -4.53
N VAL A 41 -25.17 -5.10 -3.71
CA VAL A 41 -24.39 -6.35 -3.66
C VAL A 41 -23.95 -6.57 -2.21
N GLY A 42 -24.26 -7.74 -1.63
CA GLY A 42 -24.04 -7.97 -0.21
C GLY A 42 -24.76 -6.92 0.66
N ASP A 43 -24.04 -6.28 1.57
CA ASP A 43 -24.51 -5.16 2.38
C ASP A 43 -24.21 -3.78 1.75
N ALA A 44 -23.53 -3.75 0.60
CA ALA A 44 -23.31 -2.52 -0.14
C ALA A 44 -24.57 -2.13 -0.93
N SER A 45 -24.93 -0.84 -0.93
CA SER A 45 -26.03 -0.30 -1.70
C SER A 45 -25.76 1.11 -2.21
N ILE A 46 -26.30 1.42 -3.40
CA ILE A 46 -26.45 2.77 -3.92
C ILE A 46 -27.94 3.01 -4.11
N GLU A 47 -28.47 3.99 -3.38
CA GLU A 47 -29.88 4.38 -3.42
C GLU A 47 -30.00 5.76 -4.04
N GLN A 48 -30.96 5.95 -4.95
CA GLN A 48 -31.27 7.24 -5.55
C GLN A 48 -32.71 7.61 -5.24
N ASP A 49 -32.92 8.77 -4.62
CA ASP A 49 -34.19 9.46 -4.56
C ASP A 49 -34.22 10.53 -5.67
N ALA A 50 -34.89 10.21 -6.78
CA ALA A 50 -34.91 11.07 -7.95
C ALA A 50 -35.67 12.40 -7.71
N ASP A 51 -36.69 12.40 -6.86
CA ASP A 51 -37.48 13.60 -6.53
C ASP A 51 -36.69 14.58 -5.65
N ALA A 52 -35.86 14.06 -4.76
CA ALA A 52 -35.02 14.87 -3.89
C ALA A 52 -33.61 15.16 -4.46
N ALA A 53 -33.27 14.57 -5.60
CA ALA A 53 -31.91 14.60 -6.19
C ALA A 53 -30.82 14.24 -5.15
N VAL A 54 -31.07 13.12 -4.43
CA VAL A 54 -30.21 12.61 -3.36
C VAL A 54 -29.74 11.21 -3.72
N TRP A 55 -28.47 10.94 -3.51
CA TRP A 55 -27.84 9.63 -3.64
C TRP A 55 -27.22 9.21 -2.31
N SER A 56 -27.36 7.95 -1.97
CA SER A 56 -26.71 7.36 -0.79
C SER A 56 -25.87 6.18 -1.21
N VAL A 57 -24.62 6.15 -0.78
CA VAL A 57 -23.66 5.05 -0.98
C VAL A 57 -23.38 4.45 0.39
N SER A 58 -23.64 3.16 0.57
CA SER A 58 -23.52 2.49 1.88
C SER A 58 -22.77 1.18 1.76
N ALA A 59 -21.89 0.86 2.72
CA ALA A 59 -21.26 -0.45 2.90
C ALA A 59 -20.68 -0.56 4.32
N GLY A 60 -20.53 -1.75 4.87
CA GLY A 60 -19.90 -2.01 6.17
C GLY A 60 -20.54 -1.25 7.34
N GLY A 61 -21.83 -0.85 7.19
CA GLY A 61 -22.53 -0.02 8.16
C GLY A 61 -22.22 1.48 8.09
N ALA A 62 -21.35 1.95 7.19
CA ALA A 62 -21.16 3.37 6.90
C ALA A 62 -22.08 3.83 5.76
N LYS A 63 -22.50 5.10 5.79
CA LYS A 63 -23.36 5.71 4.77
C LYS A 63 -22.88 7.11 4.42
N LEU A 64 -22.59 7.29 3.13
CA LEU A 64 -22.29 8.58 2.50
C LEU A 64 -23.53 9.07 1.76
N THR A 65 -23.92 10.33 1.96
CA THR A 65 -25.06 10.94 1.26
C THR A 65 -24.61 12.14 0.45
N LEU A 66 -25.01 12.17 -0.81
CA LEU A 66 -24.71 13.20 -1.80
C LEU A 66 -26.03 13.84 -2.26
N ARG A 67 -25.99 15.12 -2.59
CA ARG A 67 -27.16 15.86 -3.02
C ARG A 67 -26.82 16.89 -4.08
N LEU A 68 -27.66 17.00 -5.10
CA LEU A 68 -27.71 18.15 -5.98
C LEU A 68 -28.67 19.17 -5.35
N GLY A 69 -28.15 20.29 -4.83
CA GLY A 69 -28.92 21.32 -4.14
C GLY A 69 -29.84 22.10 -5.07
N ALA A 70 -30.68 22.97 -4.51
CA ALA A 70 -31.58 23.83 -5.26
C ALA A 70 -30.85 24.79 -6.24
N ASP A 71 -29.62 25.15 -5.91
CA ASP A 71 -28.73 25.95 -6.75
C ASP A 71 -27.92 25.13 -7.76
N PHE A 72 -28.24 23.83 -7.85
CA PHE A 72 -27.53 22.84 -8.70
C PHE A 72 -26.05 22.60 -8.31
N ASP A 73 -25.67 22.93 -7.09
CA ASP A 73 -24.37 22.52 -6.52
C ASP A 73 -24.43 21.09 -6.01
N PHE A 74 -23.50 20.26 -6.44
CA PHE A 74 -23.35 18.88 -5.97
C PHE A 74 -22.48 18.83 -4.73
N GLN A 75 -22.97 18.22 -3.67
CA GLN A 75 -22.35 18.28 -2.36
C GLN A 75 -22.47 16.94 -1.62
N VAL A 76 -21.43 16.58 -0.88
CA VAL A 76 -21.55 15.61 0.21
C VAL A 76 -22.28 16.28 1.38
N THR A 77 -23.35 15.68 1.84
CA THR A 77 -24.22 16.26 2.88
C THR A 77 -24.16 15.48 4.20
N SER A 78 -23.79 14.22 4.15
CA SER A 78 -23.72 13.35 5.32
C SER A 78 -22.68 12.25 5.15
N LEU A 79 -21.99 11.92 6.23
CA LEU A 79 -21.18 10.72 6.39
C LEU A 79 -21.45 10.15 7.79
N MET A 80 -22.05 8.98 7.86
CA MET A 80 -22.53 8.39 9.11
C MET A 80 -21.90 7.03 9.36
N THR A 81 -21.61 6.75 10.64
CA THR A 81 -21.24 5.41 11.10
C THR A 81 -22.47 4.55 11.32
N SER A 82 -22.29 3.24 11.55
CA SER A 82 -23.34 2.31 11.97
C SER A 82 -24.05 2.70 13.28
N SER A 83 -23.42 3.53 14.12
CA SER A 83 -24.01 4.11 15.32
C SER A 83 -24.84 5.37 15.07
N ALA A 84 -25.07 5.74 13.80
CA ALA A 84 -25.74 6.95 13.36
C ALA A 84 -25.03 8.27 13.80
N ARG A 85 -23.72 8.20 14.11
CA ARG A 85 -22.93 9.40 14.35
C ARG A 85 -22.62 10.10 13.04
N GLN A 86 -22.96 11.40 12.98
CA GLN A 86 -22.65 12.25 11.84
C GLN A 86 -21.20 12.78 11.91
N TRP A 87 -20.47 12.57 10.82
CA TRP A 87 -19.08 13.05 10.64
C TRP A 87 -18.95 14.25 9.72
N MET A 88 -20.02 14.67 9.03
CA MET A 88 -20.02 15.93 8.28
C MET A 88 -20.52 17.06 9.18
N VAL A 89 -19.77 18.17 9.23
CA VAL A 89 -20.19 19.40 9.95
C VAL A 89 -21.05 20.28 9.07
N ALA A 90 -20.76 20.35 7.77
CA ALA A 90 -21.52 21.13 6.79
C ALA A 90 -21.44 20.47 5.41
N ALA A 91 -22.52 20.62 4.63
CA ALA A 91 -22.55 20.21 3.23
C ALA A 91 -21.54 21.02 2.41
N ALA A 92 -20.77 20.34 1.56
CA ALA A 92 -19.77 20.97 0.69
C ALA A 92 -19.40 20.05 -0.49
N PRO A 93 -18.91 20.61 -1.61
CA PRO A 93 -18.16 19.84 -2.61
C PRO A 93 -16.96 19.14 -1.93
N ASP A 94 -16.73 17.88 -2.30
CA ASP A 94 -15.68 17.04 -1.65
C ASP A 94 -14.33 17.10 -2.34
N THR A 95 -14.20 17.83 -3.46
CA THR A 95 -12.94 18.01 -4.19
C THR A 95 -12.86 19.35 -4.90
N THR A 96 -11.64 19.79 -5.18
CA THR A 96 -11.31 20.96 -5.99
C THR A 96 -10.21 20.60 -6.99
N VAL A 97 -10.19 21.30 -8.11
CA VAL A 97 -9.17 21.13 -9.16
C VAL A 97 -8.99 22.43 -9.91
N THR A 98 -7.84 22.62 -10.52
CA THR A 98 -7.65 23.70 -11.49
C THR A 98 -7.69 23.13 -12.90
N ILE A 99 -8.65 23.52 -13.72
CA ILE A 99 -8.80 23.10 -15.11
C ILE A 99 -8.63 24.34 -16.00
N ASN A 100 -7.70 24.30 -16.97
CA ASN A 100 -7.40 25.43 -17.86
C ASN A 100 -7.25 26.76 -17.11
N ASP A 101 -6.47 26.75 -16.02
CA ASP A 101 -6.21 27.88 -15.11
C ASP A 101 -7.41 28.36 -14.27
N ALA A 102 -8.58 27.77 -14.41
CA ALA A 102 -9.74 28.03 -13.56
C ALA A 102 -9.71 27.11 -12.33
N ALA A 103 -9.56 27.69 -11.13
CA ALA A 103 -9.70 26.93 -9.88
C ALA A 103 -11.19 26.72 -9.58
N VAL A 104 -11.64 25.47 -9.56
CA VAL A 104 -13.05 25.11 -9.48
C VAL A 104 -13.32 24.08 -8.40
N ARG A 105 -14.50 24.18 -7.78
CA ARG A 105 -15.07 23.18 -6.88
C ARG A 105 -15.91 22.22 -7.71
N PHE A 106 -15.66 20.94 -7.58
CA PHE A 106 -16.40 19.94 -8.36
C PHE A 106 -17.92 20.08 -8.15
N GLY A 107 -18.64 20.07 -9.26
CA GLY A 107 -20.10 20.13 -9.27
C GLY A 107 -20.70 21.47 -8.87
N SER A 108 -19.90 22.54 -8.71
CA SER A 108 -20.40 23.88 -8.43
C SER A 108 -20.86 24.58 -9.70
N ARG A 109 -22.13 24.92 -9.76
CA ARG A 109 -22.69 25.72 -10.87
C ARG A 109 -22.05 27.10 -10.99
N GLN A 110 -21.72 27.73 -9.88
CA GLN A 110 -21.06 29.04 -9.87
C GLN A 110 -19.66 28.98 -10.50
N ASP A 111 -19.01 27.81 -10.43
CA ASP A 111 -17.69 27.58 -10.99
C ASP A 111 -17.77 27.06 -12.45
N GLY A 112 -18.96 26.97 -13.06
CA GLY A 112 -19.16 26.63 -14.46
C GLY A 112 -19.53 25.17 -14.75
N PHE A 113 -19.95 24.39 -13.73
CA PHE A 113 -20.43 23.03 -13.92
C PHE A 113 -21.92 22.96 -14.24
N THR A 114 -22.27 22.11 -15.19
CA THR A 114 -23.65 21.72 -15.49
C THR A 114 -23.82 20.22 -15.22
N PHE A 115 -24.82 19.86 -14.43
CA PHE A 115 -25.11 18.47 -14.08
C PHE A 115 -25.61 17.70 -15.31
N GLU A 116 -25.02 16.55 -15.59
CA GLU A 116 -25.41 15.64 -16.66
C GLU A 116 -26.12 14.40 -16.13
N SER A 117 -25.50 13.68 -15.19
CA SER A 117 -26.06 12.45 -14.64
C SER A 117 -25.40 12.05 -13.31
N ALA A 118 -26.11 11.24 -12.51
CA ALA A 118 -25.48 10.46 -11.46
C ALA A 118 -26.15 9.09 -11.39
N ALA A 119 -25.37 8.01 -11.52
CA ALA A 119 -25.88 6.65 -11.60
C ALA A 119 -24.98 5.66 -10.87
N GLY A 120 -25.63 4.74 -10.15
CA GLY A 120 -24.96 3.61 -9.49
C GLY A 120 -24.90 2.39 -10.40
N THR A 121 -23.75 1.72 -10.47
CA THR A 121 -23.52 0.49 -11.23
C THR A 121 -22.72 -0.51 -10.42
N GLN A 122 -22.81 -1.79 -10.76
CA GLN A 122 -21.90 -2.79 -10.20
C GLN A 122 -20.59 -2.78 -10.99
N GLN A 123 -19.47 -2.68 -10.25
CA GLN A 123 -18.12 -2.72 -10.80
C GLN A 123 -17.29 -3.77 -10.04
N GLY A 124 -16.92 -4.85 -10.74
CA GLY A 124 -16.21 -5.96 -10.12
C GLY A 124 -16.89 -6.47 -8.85
N PRO A 125 -16.20 -6.51 -7.70
CA PRO A 125 -16.76 -7.00 -6.44
C PRO A 125 -17.68 -5.99 -5.73
N GLY A 126 -17.71 -4.73 -6.18
CA GLY A 126 -18.37 -3.62 -5.48
C GLY A 126 -19.39 -2.86 -6.31
N LEU A 127 -19.76 -1.70 -5.81
CA LEU A 127 -20.67 -0.75 -6.44
C LEU A 127 -19.97 0.59 -6.63
N GLN A 128 -20.25 1.25 -7.75
CA GLN A 128 -19.71 2.56 -8.09
C GLN A 128 -20.84 3.52 -8.43
N LEU A 129 -20.84 4.69 -7.79
CA LEU A 129 -21.64 5.85 -8.17
C LEU A 129 -20.78 6.80 -9.01
N ASP A 130 -21.21 7.09 -10.22
CA ASP A 130 -20.60 8.06 -11.13
C ASP A 130 -21.45 9.32 -11.17
N ALA A 131 -20.91 10.46 -10.73
CA ALA A 131 -21.54 11.77 -10.84
C ALA A 131 -20.83 12.59 -11.91
N THR A 132 -21.50 12.82 -13.02
CA THR A 132 -20.94 13.41 -14.25
C THR A 132 -21.45 14.81 -14.47
N PHE A 133 -20.54 15.72 -14.78
CA PHE A 133 -20.79 17.13 -15.06
C PHE A 133 -20.06 17.58 -16.31
N LEU A 134 -20.70 18.49 -17.05
CA LEU A 134 -20.07 19.23 -18.12
C LEU A 134 -19.48 20.54 -17.55
N PHE A 135 -18.20 20.78 -17.76
CA PHE A 135 -17.49 22.00 -17.39
C PHE A 135 -17.16 22.82 -18.63
N ALA A 136 -17.56 24.11 -18.62
CA ALA A 136 -17.31 25.07 -19.72
C ALA A 136 -17.71 24.54 -21.13
N ASP A 137 -18.76 23.73 -21.22
CA ASP A 137 -19.34 23.13 -22.43
C ASP A 137 -18.40 22.21 -23.24
N THR A 138 -17.17 21.96 -22.77
CA THR A 138 -16.14 21.21 -23.52
C THR A 138 -15.50 20.08 -22.76
N THR A 139 -15.57 20.09 -21.44
CA THR A 139 -14.85 19.15 -20.58
C THR A 139 -15.83 18.34 -19.72
N LEU A 140 -15.82 17.03 -19.89
CA LEU A 140 -16.57 16.12 -19.03
C LEU A 140 -15.76 15.85 -17.77
N VAL A 141 -16.38 16.00 -16.60
CA VAL A 141 -15.75 15.74 -15.30
C VAL A 141 -16.65 14.79 -14.51
N THR A 142 -16.15 13.60 -14.23
CA THR A 142 -16.88 12.56 -13.51
C THR A 142 -16.22 12.28 -12.15
N ARG A 143 -16.98 12.41 -11.08
CA ARG A 143 -16.56 12.03 -9.74
C ARG A 143 -17.08 10.64 -9.42
N HIS A 144 -16.20 9.76 -8.99
CA HIS A 144 -16.48 8.36 -8.69
C HIS A 144 -16.46 8.12 -7.19
N TYR A 145 -17.41 7.29 -6.73
CA TYR A 145 -17.51 6.81 -5.36
C TYR A 145 -17.70 5.29 -5.40
N PHE A 146 -16.67 4.55 -5.03
CA PHE A 146 -16.68 3.09 -5.05
C PHE A 146 -16.68 2.50 -3.65
N VAL A 147 -17.47 1.44 -3.45
CA VAL A 147 -17.56 0.69 -2.19
C VAL A 147 -17.59 -0.80 -2.45
N VAL A 148 -17.08 -1.57 -1.49
CA VAL A 148 -17.19 -3.04 -1.49
C VAL A 148 -17.97 -3.52 -0.27
N PRO A 149 -18.72 -4.63 -0.38
CA PRO A 149 -19.46 -5.19 0.75
C PRO A 149 -18.58 -5.45 1.97
N GLY A 150 -19.13 -5.27 3.16
CA GLY A 150 -18.46 -5.55 4.42
C GLY A 150 -17.46 -4.50 4.89
N THR A 151 -17.14 -3.47 4.07
CA THR A 151 -16.13 -2.46 4.42
C THR A 151 -16.76 -1.07 4.55
N PRO A 152 -16.52 -0.35 5.67
CA PRO A 152 -16.99 1.03 5.85
C PRO A 152 -16.04 2.05 5.19
N THR A 153 -15.61 1.75 3.96
CA THR A 153 -14.55 2.48 3.22
C THR A 153 -15.07 2.87 1.85
N PHE A 154 -14.85 4.13 1.48
CA PHE A 154 -15.21 4.73 0.19
C PHE A 154 -13.92 5.05 -0.57
N GLU A 155 -13.73 4.49 -1.76
CA GLU A 155 -12.69 4.92 -2.70
C GLU A 155 -13.25 6.01 -3.61
N VAL A 156 -12.48 7.08 -3.82
CA VAL A 156 -12.91 8.23 -4.61
C VAL A 156 -11.80 8.72 -5.54
N TRP A 157 -12.19 9.11 -6.75
CA TRP A 157 -11.31 9.76 -7.74
C TRP A 157 -12.15 10.56 -8.73
N THR A 158 -11.50 11.33 -9.60
CA THR A 158 -12.15 12.14 -10.62
C THR A 158 -11.53 11.84 -11.99
N THR A 159 -12.38 11.57 -12.99
CA THR A 159 -11.96 11.51 -14.39
C THR A 159 -12.29 12.83 -15.07
N ILE A 160 -11.32 13.40 -15.80
CA ILE A 160 -11.44 14.64 -16.56
C ILE A 160 -11.16 14.31 -18.02
N GLU A 161 -12.08 14.64 -18.92
CA GLU A 161 -11.99 14.30 -20.35
C GLU A 161 -12.45 15.46 -21.24
N SER A 162 -11.68 15.76 -22.27
CA SER A 162 -12.08 16.73 -23.31
C SER A 162 -13.01 16.06 -24.31
N LEU A 163 -14.21 16.65 -24.56
CA LEU A 163 -15.21 16.12 -25.49
C LEU A 163 -14.80 16.27 -26.96
N ASP A 164 -14.01 17.28 -27.29
CA ASP A 164 -13.55 17.56 -28.65
C ASP A 164 -12.12 17.05 -28.94
N GLY A 165 -11.50 16.39 -27.94
CA GLY A 165 -10.10 15.90 -27.99
C GLY A 165 -9.04 17.00 -27.89
N SER A 166 -9.43 18.25 -27.62
CA SER A 166 -8.48 19.33 -27.41
C SER A 166 -7.64 19.12 -26.15
N PRO A 167 -6.35 19.50 -26.16
CA PRO A 167 -5.54 19.46 -24.96
C PRO A 167 -6.10 20.36 -23.86
N PHE A 168 -6.08 19.90 -22.63
CA PHE A 168 -6.44 20.68 -21.44
C PHE A 168 -5.36 20.60 -20.37
N THR A 169 -5.30 21.58 -19.50
CA THR A 169 -4.36 21.59 -18.37
C THR A 169 -5.09 21.32 -17.07
N VAL A 170 -4.43 20.56 -16.19
CA VAL A 170 -4.89 20.26 -14.84
C VAL A 170 -3.80 20.62 -13.86
N ALA A 171 -4.17 21.26 -12.75
CA ALA A 171 -3.26 21.60 -11.67
C ALA A 171 -3.94 21.52 -10.31
N ASN A 172 -3.14 21.52 -9.24
CA ASN A 172 -3.61 21.60 -7.85
C ASN A 172 -4.72 20.57 -7.56
N LEU A 173 -4.47 19.31 -7.91
CA LEU A 173 -5.42 18.22 -7.69
C LEU A 173 -5.62 17.97 -6.19
N ASN A 174 -6.86 18.00 -5.77
CA ASN A 174 -7.29 17.61 -4.44
C ASN A 174 -7.99 16.25 -4.53
N ALA A 175 -7.52 15.26 -3.80
CA ALA A 175 -8.11 13.92 -3.82
C ALA A 175 -9.46 13.90 -3.09
N PHE A 176 -9.52 14.51 -1.91
CA PHE A 176 -10.77 14.87 -1.25
C PHE A 176 -10.56 15.97 -0.19
N ARG A 177 -11.66 16.63 0.16
CA ARG A 177 -11.73 17.59 1.29
C ARG A 177 -13.02 17.39 2.05
N ILE A 178 -12.97 17.55 3.37
CA ILE A 178 -14.11 17.34 4.25
C ILE A 178 -13.97 18.16 5.54
N SER A 179 -15.08 18.59 6.09
CA SER A 179 -15.12 19.21 7.43
C SER A 179 -15.76 18.24 8.42
N VAL A 180 -14.97 17.81 9.42
CA VAL A 180 -15.37 16.82 10.42
C VAL A 180 -15.41 17.45 11.82
N PRO A 181 -16.12 16.83 12.80
CA PRO A 181 -16.03 17.26 14.19
C PRO A 181 -14.60 17.20 14.71
N PHE A 182 -14.27 18.08 15.63
CA PHE A 182 -12.95 18.10 16.26
C PHE A 182 -12.61 16.77 16.92
N GLY A 183 -11.36 16.31 16.69
CA GLY A 183 -10.74 15.13 17.27
C GLY A 183 -9.21 15.26 17.25
N THR A 184 -8.53 14.22 17.72
CA THR A 184 -7.07 14.13 17.66
C THR A 184 -6.65 13.57 16.29
N VAL A 185 -5.85 14.33 15.55
CA VAL A 185 -5.28 13.87 14.28
C VAL A 185 -4.12 12.94 14.54
N ARG A 186 -4.10 11.76 13.88
CA ARG A 186 -3.05 10.75 13.94
C ARG A 186 -2.47 10.54 12.55
N TRP A 187 -1.17 10.24 12.47
CA TRP A 187 -0.47 9.87 11.24
C TRP A 187 0.77 9.04 11.53
N ILE A 188 1.42 8.56 10.51
CA ILE A 188 2.66 7.77 10.59
C ILE A 188 3.77 8.58 9.90
N ARG A 189 4.92 8.75 10.55
CA ARG A 189 6.10 9.32 9.88
C ARG A 189 6.57 8.40 8.76
N GLY A 190 7.26 8.95 7.77
CA GLY A 190 7.91 8.16 6.72
C GLY A 190 9.28 7.64 7.15
N LEU A 191 9.99 7.01 6.21
CA LEU A 191 11.34 6.49 6.43
C LEU A 191 12.38 7.58 6.72
N GLN A 192 12.09 8.83 6.40
CA GLN A 192 12.97 10.02 6.52
C GLN A 192 14.13 10.04 5.51
N GLY A 193 13.92 9.45 4.35
CA GLY A 193 14.97 9.25 3.37
C GLY A 193 15.89 8.09 3.74
N ASP A 194 16.76 7.72 2.81
CA ASP A 194 17.77 6.69 3.04
C ASP A 194 19.01 7.32 3.69
N ASN A 195 18.88 7.68 4.96
CA ASN A 195 19.96 8.32 5.72
C ASN A 195 20.29 7.51 6.98
N ALA A 196 21.49 6.94 7.02
CA ALA A 196 22.02 6.20 8.17
C ALA A 196 22.10 7.05 9.46
N ASP A 197 22.15 8.39 9.33
CA ASP A 197 22.24 9.32 10.45
C ASP A 197 20.88 9.66 11.07
N VAL A 198 19.75 9.27 10.44
CA VAL A 198 18.41 9.47 10.98
C VAL A 198 18.19 8.56 12.19
N GLU A 199 17.67 9.12 13.27
CA GLU A 199 17.29 8.35 14.45
C GLU A 199 16.32 7.24 14.08
N ARG A 200 16.67 5.98 14.36
CA ARG A 200 15.92 4.78 13.95
C ARG A 200 14.48 4.79 14.44
N ASP A 201 14.26 5.17 15.70
CA ASP A 201 12.92 5.25 16.29
C ASP A 201 12.07 6.43 15.76
N SER A 202 12.57 7.22 14.79
CA SER A 202 11.80 8.25 14.11
C SER A 202 11.09 7.73 12.87
N ALA A 203 11.69 6.78 12.14
CA ALA A 203 11.08 6.14 10.97
C ALA A 203 9.80 5.40 11.38
N PHE A 204 8.73 5.54 10.62
CA PHE A 204 7.44 4.89 10.82
C PHE A 204 6.84 5.05 12.22
N SER A 205 7.28 6.10 12.96
CA SER A 205 6.76 6.38 14.30
C SER A 205 5.34 6.93 14.25
N LEU A 206 4.50 6.43 15.15
CA LEU A 206 3.13 6.89 15.32
C LEU A 206 3.10 8.29 15.92
N GLN A 207 2.35 9.17 15.28
CA GLN A 207 2.21 10.58 15.66
C GLN A 207 0.75 10.89 16.00
N SER A 208 0.54 11.80 16.92
CA SER A 208 -0.79 12.32 17.24
C SER A 208 -0.73 13.77 17.65
N ARG A 209 -1.75 14.55 17.25
CA ARG A 209 -1.86 15.96 17.64
C ARG A 209 -3.30 16.40 17.80
N SER A 210 -3.61 16.97 18.96
CA SER A 210 -4.85 17.69 19.22
C SER A 210 -4.60 19.17 18.92
N LEU A 211 -5.20 19.70 17.86
CA LEU A 211 -4.97 21.09 17.41
C LEU A 211 -5.67 22.08 18.33
N ALA A 212 -5.02 23.20 18.67
CA ALA A 212 -5.68 24.34 19.29
C ALA A 212 -6.57 25.06 18.26
N SER A 213 -7.65 25.73 18.70
CA SER A 213 -8.50 26.51 17.79
C SER A 213 -7.71 27.63 17.12
N GLY A 214 -7.89 27.79 15.82
CA GLY A 214 -7.14 28.75 14.99
C GLY A 214 -5.75 28.25 14.55
N THR A 215 -5.39 26.98 14.81
CA THR A 215 -4.13 26.41 14.35
C THR A 215 -4.32 25.35 13.27
N SER A 216 -3.24 25.05 12.54
CA SER A 216 -3.20 24.04 11.50
C SER A 216 -2.06 23.03 11.69
N LEU A 217 -2.19 21.90 11.03
CA LEU A 217 -1.19 20.85 10.88
C LEU A 217 -1.06 20.53 9.39
N SER A 218 0.17 20.37 8.91
CA SER A 218 0.44 19.89 7.56
C SER A 218 1.58 18.88 7.59
N PHE A 219 1.47 17.84 6.78
CA PHE A 219 2.52 16.85 6.51
C PHE A 219 2.29 16.24 5.12
N GLY A 220 3.28 15.52 4.60
CA GLY A 220 3.24 14.92 3.27
C GLY A 220 4.62 14.53 2.81
N SER A 221 4.79 14.33 1.51
CA SER A 221 6.07 14.00 0.87
C SER A 221 6.20 14.75 -0.45
N THR A 222 7.41 15.19 -0.81
CA THR A 222 7.64 16.01 -2.01
C THR A 222 8.23 15.23 -3.18
N ARG A 223 8.58 13.98 -2.97
CA ARG A 223 9.14 13.07 -3.97
C ARG A 223 8.40 11.74 -3.93
N ARG A 224 9.02 10.66 -3.42
CA ARG A 224 8.36 9.35 -3.20
C ARG A 224 7.38 9.46 -2.02
N SER A 225 6.32 8.71 -2.08
CA SER A 225 5.13 8.86 -1.22
C SER A 225 5.38 8.81 0.29
N SER A 226 6.34 8.03 0.75
CA SER A 226 6.55 7.75 2.18
C SER A 226 7.92 8.17 2.71
N GLU A 227 8.62 9.08 2.04
CA GLU A 227 9.90 9.60 2.54
C GLU A 227 9.74 10.36 3.87
N THR A 228 8.73 11.22 3.99
CA THR A 228 8.54 12.10 5.16
C THR A 228 7.37 11.66 6.03
N ALA A 229 6.27 11.24 5.41
CA ALA A 229 5.10 10.70 6.07
C ALA A 229 4.45 9.64 5.19
N ILE A 230 3.83 8.63 5.80
CA ILE A 230 2.97 7.67 5.10
C ILE A 230 1.69 8.39 4.65
N PRO A 231 1.19 8.18 3.41
CA PRO A 231 -0.02 8.86 2.91
C PRO A 231 -1.30 8.32 3.57
N TYR A 232 -1.38 8.52 4.87
CA TYR A 232 -2.44 8.07 5.78
C TYR A 232 -2.65 9.06 6.91
N PHE A 233 -3.90 9.21 7.33
CA PHE A 233 -4.27 9.91 8.56
C PHE A 233 -5.53 9.32 9.17
N ALA A 234 -5.73 9.57 10.46
CA ALA A 234 -6.97 9.29 11.16
C ALA A 234 -7.34 10.45 12.09
N VAL A 235 -8.64 10.58 12.42
CA VAL A 235 -9.17 11.54 13.38
C VAL A 235 -9.94 10.78 14.44
N ASP A 236 -9.37 10.72 15.64
CA ASP A 236 -10.00 10.12 16.82
C ASP A 236 -11.12 11.03 17.34
N GLY A 237 -12.33 10.58 17.18
CA GLY A 237 -13.54 11.23 17.70
C GLY A 237 -14.17 10.49 18.86
N SER A 238 -13.51 9.48 19.40
CA SER A 238 -13.90 8.60 20.51
C SER A 238 -15.41 8.50 20.78
N PRO A 239 -16.06 7.32 20.62
CA PRO A 239 -15.43 6.04 20.27
C PRO A 239 -15.31 5.76 18.77
N ASP A 240 -15.75 6.67 17.91
CA ASP A 240 -15.71 6.54 16.46
C ASP A 240 -14.44 7.18 15.89
N GLU A 241 -13.96 6.67 14.78
CA GLU A 241 -12.76 7.12 14.05
C GLU A 241 -13.13 7.46 12.61
N PHE A 242 -12.65 8.61 12.12
CA PHE A 242 -12.57 8.93 10.69
C PHE A 242 -11.16 8.66 10.21
N PHE A 243 -10.99 8.05 9.05
CA PHE A 243 -9.68 7.78 8.47
C PHE A 243 -9.65 8.09 6.98
N GLY A 244 -8.45 8.31 6.45
CA GLY A 244 -8.22 8.49 5.02
C GLY A 244 -6.80 8.12 4.61
N ALA A 245 -6.64 7.68 3.37
CA ALA A 245 -5.35 7.38 2.77
C ALA A 245 -5.37 7.70 1.28
N LEU A 246 -4.18 7.99 0.72
CA LEU A 246 -4.00 8.23 -0.70
C LEU A 246 -3.38 7.00 -1.37
N LEU A 247 -3.93 6.60 -2.52
CA LEU A 247 -3.41 5.52 -3.36
C LEU A 247 -2.50 6.13 -4.42
N TRP A 248 -1.38 6.69 -3.98
CA TRP A 248 -0.50 7.47 -4.84
C TRP A 248 0.97 7.38 -4.40
N SER A 249 1.88 7.14 -5.34
CA SER A 249 3.29 6.87 -5.05
C SER A 249 4.22 8.07 -5.29
N GLY A 250 3.66 9.22 -5.64
CA GLY A 250 4.37 10.48 -5.84
C GLY A 250 4.19 11.47 -4.70
N ALA A 251 4.45 12.75 -4.98
CA ALA A 251 4.30 13.84 -4.02
C ALA A 251 2.84 14.05 -3.60
N TRP A 252 2.65 14.40 -2.33
CA TRP A 252 1.34 14.62 -1.75
C TRP A 252 1.44 15.48 -0.48
N SER A 253 0.30 16.03 -0.03
CA SER A 253 0.20 16.72 1.25
C SER A 253 -1.17 16.51 1.90
N PHE A 254 -1.17 16.46 3.22
CA PHE A 254 -2.35 16.53 4.07
C PHE A 254 -2.35 17.83 4.85
N GLN A 255 -3.52 18.43 4.98
CA GLN A 255 -3.73 19.62 5.81
C GLN A 255 -4.94 19.42 6.72
N ALA A 256 -4.81 19.82 7.96
CA ALA A 256 -5.90 19.90 8.93
C ALA A 256 -5.89 21.30 9.57
N SER A 257 -7.02 21.99 9.54
CA SER A 257 -7.17 23.32 10.17
C SER A 257 -8.34 23.30 11.13
N ARG A 258 -8.12 23.75 12.37
CA ARG A 258 -9.18 23.80 13.39
C ARG A 258 -9.81 25.16 13.50
N ALA A 259 -11.13 25.22 13.42
CA ALA A 259 -11.94 26.38 13.76
C ALA A 259 -13.04 25.95 14.75
N GLY A 260 -12.92 26.39 16.01
CA GLY A 260 -13.85 26.00 17.08
C GLY A 260 -13.90 24.47 17.28
N SER A 261 -15.08 23.87 17.04
CA SER A 261 -15.33 22.43 17.13
C SER A 261 -15.19 21.68 15.80
N THR A 262 -14.64 22.33 14.76
CA THR A 262 -14.53 21.77 13.41
C THR A 262 -13.07 21.60 13.00
N LEU A 263 -12.76 20.48 12.35
CA LEU A 263 -11.53 20.26 11.58
C LEU A 263 -11.88 20.28 10.10
N ALA A 264 -11.29 21.21 9.34
CA ALA A 264 -11.27 21.16 7.89
C ALA A 264 -10.05 20.35 7.45
N LEU A 265 -10.29 19.28 6.72
CA LEU A 265 -9.28 18.33 6.23
C LEU A 265 -9.18 18.44 4.71
N SER A 266 -7.95 18.34 4.19
CA SER A 266 -7.65 18.30 2.76
C SER A 266 -6.52 17.30 2.50
N LEU A 267 -6.69 16.45 1.48
CA LEU A 267 -5.68 15.52 0.99
C LEU A 267 -5.38 15.87 -0.46
N ASP A 268 -4.17 16.36 -0.71
CA ASP A 268 -3.77 16.97 -1.97
C ASP A 268 -2.65 16.17 -2.65
N VAL A 269 -2.70 16.11 -3.98
CA VAL A 269 -1.62 15.56 -4.80
C VAL A 269 -0.63 16.67 -5.08
N GLY A 270 0.30 16.94 -4.23
CA GLY A 270 1.38 17.89 -4.37
C GLY A 270 1.17 19.08 -5.33
N SER A 271 2.07 20.01 -5.36
CA SER A 271 2.03 21.09 -6.36
C SER A 271 2.40 20.52 -7.73
N MET A 272 1.47 20.51 -8.68
CA MET A 272 1.67 19.98 -10.03
C MET A 272 0.83 20.76 -11.05
N ARG A 273 1.31 20.77 -12.29
CA ARG A 273 0.57 21.24 -13.46
C ARG A 273 0.91 20.34 -14.65
N THR A 274 -0.08 19.64 -15.16
CA THR A 274 0.07 18.73 -16.30
C THR A 274 -0.85 19.13 -17.46
N GLN A 275 -0.54 18.62 -18.65
CA GLN A 275 -1.38 18.71 -19.83
C GLN A 275 -1.83 17.31 -20.23
N ALA A 276 -3.10 17.13 -20.51
CA ALA A 276 -3.68 15.90 -21.00
C ALA A 276 -4.37 16.13 -22.36
N THR A 277 -4.41 15.08 -23.19
CA THR A 277 -5.08 15.06 -24.50
C THR A 277 -6.17 13.99 -24.59
N GLY A 278 -6.42 13.29 -23.52
CA GLY A 278 -7.44 12.25 -23.38
C GLY A 278 -8.01 12.26 -21.98
N ALA A 279 -8.67 11.19 -21.57
CA ALA A 279 -9.14 11.05 -20.19
C ALA A 279 -7.97 11.02 -19.22
N LEU A 280 -8.07 11.76 -18.13
CA LEU A 280 -7.11 11.81 -17.05
C LEU A 280 -7.82 11.45 -15.73
N ASP A 281 -7.40 10.35 -15.11
CA ASP A 281 -7.82 10.00 -13.77
C ASP A 281 -6.92 10.68 -12.74
N THR A 282 -7.54 11.31 -11.74
CA THR A 282 -6.80 11.82 -10.59
C THR A 282 -6.35 10.66 -9.71
N PRO A 283 -5.30 10.82 -8.89
CA PRO A 283 -4.98 9.83 -7.87
C PRO A 283 -6.18 9.48 -7.00
N HIS A 284 -6.33 8.19 -6.75
CA HIS A 284 -7.41 7.68 -5.91
C HIS A 284 -7.12 7.93 -4.45
N ALA A 285 -8.16 8.15 -3.67
CA ALA A 285 -8.09 8.20 -2.21
C ALA A 285 -9.16 7.31 -1.60
N ILE A 286 -8.90 6.81 -0.42
CA ILE A 286 -9.92 6.20 0.42
C ILE A 286 -10.21 7.07 1.63
N PHE A 287 -11.44 7.05 2.10
CA PHE A 287 -11.82 7.51 3.43
C PHE A 287 -12.93 6.63 3.99
N GLY A 288 -13.08 6.66 5.30
CA GLY A 288 -14.11 5.87 5.95
C GLY A 288 -14.33 6.28 7.40
N VAL A 289 -15.35 5.67 8.01
CA VAL A 289 -15.71 5.90 9.40
C VAL A 289 -16.00 4.57 10.08
N THR A 290 -15.39 4.37 11.26
CA THR A 290 -15.57 3.15 12.05
C THR A 290 -15.93 3.49 13.50
N ARG A 291 -16.49 2.51 14.21
CA ARG A 291 -16.66 2.55 15.66
C ARG A 291 -15.67 1.60 16.32
N GLY A 292 -14.95 2.07 17.35
CA GLY A 292 -14.05 1.24 18.15
C GLY A 292 -12.58 1.61 18.04
N GLY A 293 -12.28 2.81 17.53
CA GLY A 293 -10.93 3.40 17.48
C GLY A 293 -10.08 2.93 16.32
N VAL A 294 -8.80 3.35 16.32
CA VAL A 294 -7.85 3.24 15.20
C VAL A 294 -7.69 1.82 14.65
N TRP A 295 -7.69 0.80 15.50
CA TRP A 295 -7.51 -0.59 15.03
C TRP A 295 -8.73 -1.15 14.29
N LYS A 296 -9.93 -0.60 14.54
CA LYS A 296 -11.09 -0.89 13.69
C LYS A 296 -10.98 -0.20 12.33
N ALA A 297 -10.39 0.99 12.27
CA ALA A 297 -10.04 1.64 11.00
C ALA A 297 -9.00 0.81 10.23
N THR A 298 -7.95 0.32 10.90
CA THR A 298 -6.95 -0.60 10.31
C THR A 298 -7.61 -1.85 9.74
N ALA A 299 -8.51 -2.49 10.49
CA ALA A 299 -9.24 -3.67 10.00
C ALA A 299 -10.13 -3.35 8.80
N ALA A 300 -10.78 -2.17 8.77
CA ALA A 300 -11.60 -1.72 7.65
C ALA A 300 -10.75 -1.48 6.38
N ILE A 301 -9.55 -0.89 6.53
CA ILE A 301 -8.61 -0.70 5.43
C ILE A 301 -8.10 -2.06 4.93
N GLY A 302 -7.71 -2.96 5.83
CA GLY A 302 -7.28 -4.32 5.48
C GLY A 302 -8.33 -5.10 4.69
N ALA A 303 -9.59 -5.02 5.12
CA ALA A 303 -10.73 -5.62 4.40
C ALA A 303 -10.92 -4.97 3.01
N PHE A 304 -10.81 -3.63 2.91
CA PHE A 304 -10.87 -2.94 1.62
C PHE A 304 -9.70 -3.35 0.71
N VAL A 305 -8.48 -3.54 1.23
CA VAL A 305 -7.34 -4.05 0.46
C VAL A 305 -7.65 -5.44 -0.11
N SER A 306 -8.18 -6.36 0.70
CA SER A 306 -8.49 -7.72 0.26
C SER A 306 -9.64 -7.78 -0.73
N GLU A 307 -10.74 -7.10 -0.42
CA GLU A 307 -12.02 -7.25 -1.16
C GLU A 307 -12.15 -6.26 -2.33
N GLY A 308 -11.54 -5.08 -2.23
CA GLY A 308 -11.68 -4.01 -3.22
C GLY A 308 -10.43 -3.79 -4.07
N LEU A 309 -9.28 -3.66 -3.43
CA LEU A 309 -8.04 -3.32 -4.13
C LEU A 309 -7.39 -4.53 -4.80
N ARG A 310 -7.50 -5.72 -4.19
CA ARG A 310 -6.84 -6.97 -4.61
C ARG A 310 -7.77 -8.20 -4.54
N PRO A 311 -9.00 -8.16 -5.06
CA PRO A 311 -9.99 -9.23 -4.82
C PRO A 311 -9.55 -10.62 -5.28
N ASP A 312 -8.72 -10.70 -6.34
CA ASP A 312 -8.25 -11.97 -6.92
C ASP A 312 -6.78 -12.30 -6.54
N ARG A 313 -6.16 -11.53 -5.66
CA ARG A 313 -4.74 -11.68 -5.31
C ARG A 313 -4.51 -11.55 -3.80
N PRO A 314 -4.78 -12.62 -3.02
CA PRO A 314 -4.51 -12.62 -1.60
C PRO A 314 -3.01 -12.43 -1.32
N LEU A 315 -2.69 -11.73 -0.24
CA LEU A 315 -1.32 -11.62 0.24
C LEU A 315 -0.89 -12.95 0.88
N THR A 316 0.29 -13.42 0.51
CA THR A 316 0.85 -14.68 1.04
C THR A 316 2.24 -14.38 1.61
N PRO A 317 2.40 -14.35 2.94
CA PRO A 317 3.70 -14.13 3.55
C PRO A 317 4.57 -15.38 3.30
N LEU A 318 5.75 -15.18 2.71
CA LEU A 318 6.74 -16.23 2.44
C LEU A 318 7.91 -16.10 3.40
N VAL A 319 8.61 -17.20 3.69
CA VAL A 319 9.96 -17.16 4.23
C VAL A 319 10.90 -16.86 3.07
N THR A 320 11.36 -15.62 3.00
CA THR A 320 12.12 -15.08 1.86
C THR A 320 13.60 -14.97 2.21
N TYR A 321 14.49 -15.64 1.46
CA TYR A 321 15.93 -15.37 1.53
C TYR A 321 16.31 -14.34 0.47
N ASN A 322 17.19 -13.39 0.85
CA ASN A 322 17.71 -12.35 -0.04
C ASN A 322 19.22 -12.25 0.07
N THR A 323 19.93 -12.03 -1.05
CA THR A 323 21.39 -12.04 -1.08
C THR A 323 22.04 -10.70 -0.74
N TRP A 324 21.31 -9.56 -0.64
CA TRP A 324 21.89 -8.24 -0.58
C TRP A 324 22.85 -8.00 0.60
N PHE A 325 22.34 -8.09 1.83
CA PHE A 325 23.19 -7.89 3.02
C PHE A 325 24.05 -9.11 3.35
N ALA A 326 23.83 -10.25 2.69
CA ALA A 326 24.64 -11.44 2.82
C ALA A 326 25.92 -11.36 1.97
N TYR A 327 25.82 -10.90 0.74
CA TYR A 327 26.87 -10.95 -0.29
C TYR A 327 27.16 -9.62 -0.97
N GLY A 328 26.20 -8.65 -0.93
CA GLY A 328 26.28 -7.49 -1.82
C GLY A 328 26.34 -7.93 -3.28
N THR A 329 27.27 -7.34 -4.03
CA THR A 329 27.55 -7.72 -5.43
C THR A 329 28.56 -8.86 -5.58
N GLU A 330 29.09 -9.41 -4.48
CA GLU A 330 30.06 -10.54 -4.49
C GLU A 330 29.33 -11.88 -4.62
N ILE A 331 28.56 -12.04 -5.69
CA ILE A 331 27.78 -13.24 -6.02
C ILE A 331 28.31 -13.91 -7.28
N ASP A 332 28.37 -15.24 -7.29
CA ASP A 332 28.67 -16.06 -8.44
C ASP A 332 27.79 -17.34 -8.41
N GLU A 333 27.71 -18.04 -9.55
CA GLU A 333 26.86 -19.21 -9.71
C GLU A 333 27.14 -20.28 -8.65
N SER A 334 28.39 -20.57 -8.35
CA SER A 334 28.77 -21.66 -7.45
C SER A 334 28.43 -21.37 -5.99
N SER A 335 28.70 -20.15 -5.53
CA SER A 335 28.39 -19.71 -4.16
C SER A 335 26.88 -19.62 -3.95
N ILE A 336 26.14 -19.13 -4.95
CA ILE A 336 24.68 -18.99 -4.86
C ILE A 336 23.99 -20.36 -4.87
N LEU A 337 24.41 -21.32 -5.73
CA LEU A 337 23.85 -22.66 -5.70
C LEU A 337 24.07 -23.34 -4.34
N ALA A 338 25.27 -23.23 -3.75
CA ALA A 338 25.57 -23.77 -2.43
C ALA A 338 24.74 -23.10 -1.32
N GLU A 339 24.46 -21.78 -1.43
CA GLU A 339 23.62 -21.09 -0.48
C GLU A 339 22.15 -21.50 -0.62
N MET A 340 21.65 -21.69 -1.84
CA MET A 340 20.29 -22.19 -2.10
C MET A 340 20.05 -23.54 -1.41
N ASP A 341 21.01 -24.48 -1.49
CA ASP A 341 20.90 -25.80 -0.84
C ASP A 341 20.75 -25.65 0.70
N ARG A 342 21.53 -24.75 1.31
CA ARG A 342 21.50 -24.53 2.75
C ARG A 342 20.23 -23.85 3.23
N VAL A 343 19.78 -22.80 2.52
CA VAL A 343 18.56 -22.06 2.93
C VAL A 343 17.29 -22.85 2.65
N ALA A 344 17.28 -23.72 1.63
CA ALA A 344 16.19 -24.68 1.41
C ALA A 344 16.07 -25.63 2.61
N ALA A 345 17.19 -26.14 3.12
CA ALA A 345 17.22 -27.00 4.31
C ALA A 345 16.72 -26.28 5.58
N LEU A 346 16.90 -24.95 5.69
CA LEU A 346 16.32 -24.10 6.74
C LEU A 346 14.80 -23.90 6.60
N GLY A 347 14.26 -24.17 5.41
CA GLY A 347 12.82 -24.02 5.13
C GLY A 347 12.43 -22.72 4.45
N ALA A 348 13.32 -22.04 3.73
CA ALA A 348 12.94 -20.91 2.88
C ALA A 348 11.92 -21.32 1.82
N ASP A 349 10.96 -20.44 1.53
CA ASP A 349 9.96 -20.62 0.48
C ASP A 349 10.38 -19.94 -0.84
N LEU A 350 11.25 -18.92 -0.74
CA LEU A 350 11.67 -18.06 -1.83
C LEU A 350 13.16 -17.68 -1.67
N PHE A 351 13.92 -17.80 -2.75
CA PHE A 351 15.28 -17.30 -2.85
C PHE A 351 15.34 -16.12 -3.83
N VAL A 352 15.73 -14.93 -3.35
CA VAL A 352 15.85 -13.71 -4.16
C VAL A 352 17.32 -13.42 -4.45
N LEU A 353 17.72 -13.50 -5.72
CA LEU A 353 18.99 -13.00 -6.20
C LEU A 353 18.89 -11.47 -6.34
N ASP A 354 19.55 -10.75 -5.45
CA ASP A 354 19.54 -9.29 -5.39
C ASP A 354 20.50 -8.66 -6.43
N ALA A 355 20.74 -7.35 -6.36
CA ALA A 355 21.64 -6.63 -7.26
C ALA A 355 23.03 -7.28 -7.34
N GLY A 356 23.66 -7.18 -8.52
CA GLY A 356 24.99 -7.75 -8.73
C GLY A 356 25.10 -8.82 -9.82
N TRP A 357 23.98 -9.31 -10.35
CA TRP A 357 23.96 -10.37 -11.36
C TRP A 357 24.30 -9.88 -12.80
N TYR A 358 24.27 -8.56 -13.05
CA TYR A 358 24.49 -7.97 -14.37
C TYR A 358 25.96 -7.55 -14.57
N ALA A 359 26.37 -7.51 -15.83
CA ALA A 359 27.73 -7.16 -16.21
C ALA A 359 28.10 -5.73 -15.76
N GLY A 360 29.23 -5.61 -15.09
CA GLY A 360 29.75 -4.36 -14.54
C GLY A 360 29.49 -4.15 -13.04
N ALA A 361 28.50 -4.79 -12.46
CA ALA A 361 28.23 -4.70 -11.03
C ALA A 361 29.41 -5.21 -10.20
N GLY A 362 29.72 -4.53 -9.09
CA GLY A 362 30.83 -4.89 -8.21
C GLY A 362 32.20 -4.43 -8.67
N ARG A 363 32.31 -3.70 -9.77
CA ARG A 363 33.60 -3.22 -10.32
C ARG A 363 34.40 -2.38 -9.31
N ASN A 364 33.70 -1.61 -8.49
CA ASN A 364 34.29 -0.72 -7.48
C ASN A 364 34.09 -1.23 -6.03
N GLY A 365 33.74 -2.50 -5.85
CA GLY A 365 33.57 -3.14 -4.54
C GLY A 365 32.19 -3.73 -4.31
N PRO A 366 31.98 -4.42 -3.15
CA PRO A 366 30.79 -5.24 -2.89
C PRO A 366 29.46 -4.45 -2.77
N SER A 367 29.54 -3.13 -2.62
CA SER A 367 28.34 -2.27 -2.58
C SER A 367 28.07 -1.54 -3.89
N ASP A 368 28.90 -1.78 -4.93
CA ASP A 368 28.78 -1.11 -6.24
C ASP A 368 27.73 -1.83 -7.12
N PHE A 369 26.47 -1.56 -6.88
CA PHE A 369 25.38 -2.01 -7.74
C PHE A 369 25.00 -0.99 -8.83
N ASP A 370 25.68 0.16 -8.88
CA ASP A 370 25.48 1.19 -9.90
C ASP A 370 26.15 0.87 -11.23
N SER A 371 27.40 0.35 -11.19
CA SER A 371 28.14 0.03 -12.40
C SER A 371 27.41 -0.99 -13.27
N GLY A 372 27.25 -0.71 -14.56
CA GLY A 372 26.54 -1.55 -15.52
C GLY A 372 25.01 -1.53 -15.42
N LEU A 373 24.44 -0.82 -14.44
CA LEU A 373 22.98 -0.74 -14.26
C LEU A 373 22.30 -0.15 -15.51
N GLY A 374 21.22 -0.78 -15.96
CA GLY A 374 20.50 -0.41 -17.18
C GLY A 374 20.93 -1.22 -18.41
N SER A 375 22.03 -1.99 -18.35
CA SER A 375 22.38 -2.94 -19.42
C SER A 375 21.49 -4.19 -19.40
N TRP A 376 21.08 -4.63 -18.22
CA TRP A 376 20.31 -5.86 -17.95
C TRP A 376 20.90 -7.11 -18.60
N GLN A 377 22.22 -7.09 -18.86
CA GLN A 377 22.96 -8.21 -19.41
C GLN A 377 23.56 -9.02 -18.27
N VAL A 378 23.27 -10.31 -18.25
CA VAL A 378 23.84 -11.24 -17.26
C VAL A 378 25.36 -11.25 -17.37
N ASP A 379 26.04 -11.16 -16.23
CA ASP A 379 27.48 -11.37 -16.16
C ASP A 379 27.82 -12.86 -16.38
N THR A 380 28.20 -13.22 -17.62
CA THR A 380 28.46 -14.60 -18.01
C THR A 380 29.77 -15.17 -17.46
N GLU A 381 30.67 -14.33 -16.92
CA GLU A 381 31.85 -14.83 -16.21
C GLU A 381 31.48 -15.35 -14.82
N ARG A 382 30.55 -14.66 -14.13
CA ARG A 382 30.04 -15.08 -12.82
C ARG A 382 28.90 -16.09 -12.90
N PHE A 383 28.06 -16.02 -13.93
CA PHE A 383 26.91 -16.90 -14.16
C PHE A 383 26.98 -17.56 -15.53
N PRO A 384 27.92 -18.53 -15.73
CA PRO A 384 28.20 -19.11 -17.05
C PRO A 384 27.01 -19.92 -17.63
N GLN A 385 26.11 -20.44 -16.79
CA GLN A 385 24.89 -21.14 -17.24
C GLN A 385 23.67 -20.21 -17.33
N GLY A 386 23.84 -18.91 -16.97
CA GLY A 386 22.78 -17.92 -16.93
C GLY A 386 21.84 -18.07 -15.73
N LEU A 387 20.98 -17.06 -15.53
CA LEU A 387 20.11 -17.01 -14.35
C LEU A 387 18.96 -18.02 -14.38
N GLY A 388 18.58 -18.53 -15.58
CA GLY A 388 17.58 -19.58 -15.71
C GLY A 388 17.99 -20.88 -14.99
N ALA A 389 19.29 -21.22 -15.01
CA ALA A 389 19.82 -22.38 -14.29
C ALA A 389 19.66 -22.24 -12.76
N LEU A 390 19.79 -21.02 -12.22
CA LEU A 390 19.52 -20.75 -10.80
C LEU A 390 18.01 -20.91 -10.47
N ALA A 391 17.14 -20.44 -11.37
CA ALA A 391 15.69 -20.62 -11.21
C ALA A 391 15.33 -22.11 -11.19
N ASP A 392 15.85 -22.90 -12.14
CA ASP A 392 15.64 -24.35 -12.21
C ASP A 392 16.14 -25.05 -10.94
N HIS A 393 17.29 -24.65 -10.40
CA HIS A 393 17.84 -25.21 -9.16
C HIS A 393 16.94 -24.90 -7.96
N ALA A 394 16.52 -23.64 -7.79
CA ALA A 394 15.58 -23.24 -6.73
C ALA A 394 14.28 -24.06 -6.80
N HIS A 395 13.70 -24.21 -8.00
CA HIS A 395 12.52 -25.05 -8.23
C HIS A 395 12.77 -26.53 -7.88
N GLY A 396 13.94 -27.05 -8.23
CA GLY A 396 14.37 -28.41 -7.85
C GLY A 396 14.42 -28.62 -6.33
N LEU A 397 14.69 -27.59 -5.57
CA LEU A 397 14.68 -27.58 -4.10
C LEU A 397 13.29 -27.27 -3.49
N GLY A 398 12.29 -27.02 -4.32
CA GLY A 398 10.92 -26.67 -3.88
C GLY A 398 10.74 -25.20 -3.47
N MET A 399 11.72 -24.34 -3.73
CA MET A 399 11.65 -22.92 -3.53
C MET A 399 11.19 -22.19 -4.80
N LYS A 400 10.62 -20.99 -4.62
CA LYS A 400 10.47 -19.99 -5.69
C LYS A 400 11.80 -19.30 -5.95
N PHE A 401 11.97 -18.78 -7.17
CA PHE A 401 13.12 -17.93 -7.54
C PHE A 401 12.68 -16.48 -7.75
N GLY A 402 13.40 -15.55 -7.14
CA GLY A 402 13.19 -14.11 -7.26
C GLY A 402 14.40 -13.39 -7.85
N LEU A 403 14.14 -12.29 -8.57
CA LEU A 403 15.17 -11.48 -9.20
C LEU A 403 14.98 -9.99 -8.84
N TRP A 404 16.06 -9.34 -8.44
CA TRP A 404 16.10 -7.87 -8.24
C TRP A 404 16.24 -7.14 -9.58
N VAL A 405 15.50 -6.04 -9.71
CA VAL A 405 15.63 -5.07 -10.80
C VAL A 405 15.41 -3.66 -10.29
N GLU A 406 16.03 -2.67 -10.95
CA GLU A 406 15.74 -1.25 -10.79
C GLU A 406 15.50 -0.61 -12.17
N PRO A 407 14.33 -0.86 -12.78
CA PRO A 407 14.11 -0.55 -14.19
C PRO A 407 13.92 0.94 -14.47
N GLU A 408 13.72 1.74 -13.44
CA GLU A 408 13.58 3.20 -13.54
C GLU A 408 14.94 3.93 -13.58
N ARG A 409 16.07 3.24 -13.32
CA ARG A 409 17.40 3.85 -13.21
C ARG A 409 18.42 3.19 -14.14
N ILE A 410 19.35 4.00 -14.64
CA ILE A 410 20.50 3.53 -15.40
C ILE A 410 21.78 4.17 -14.86
N ASN A 411 22.93 3.52 -15.07
CA ASN A 411 24.25 4.16 -14.96
C ASN A 411 24.56 4.94 -16.24
N LEU A 412 25.08 6.17 -16.11
CA LEU A 412 25.40 7.04 -17.24
C LEU A 412 26.48 6.47 -18.18
N GLU A 413 27.31 5.54 -17.71
CA GLU A 413 28.30 4.85 -18.54
C GLU A 413 27.67 3.97 -19.63
N THR A 414 26.41 3.56 -19.46
CA THR A 414 25.68 2.76 -20.44
C THR A 414 25.18 3.57 -21.65
N LEU A 415 25.18 4.90 -21.55
CA LEU A 415 24.75 5.78 -22.63
C LEU A 415 25.62 5.64 -23.88
N GLY A 416 25.00 5.69 -25.05
CA GLY A 416 25.66 5.53 -26.34
C GLY A 416 25.90 4.08 -26.77
N THR A 417 25.57 3.11 -25.93
CA THR A 417 25.55 1.70 -26.31
C THR A 417 24.29 1.39 -27.10
N PRO A 418 24.41 0.83 -28.33
CA PRO A 418 23.21 0.53 -29.14
C PRO A 418 22.24 -0.41 -28.42
N GLY A 419 20.96 -0.06 -28.46
CA GLY A 419 19.88 -0.83 -27.82
C GLY A 419 19.66 -0.55 -26.33
N LEU A 420 20.54 0.26 -25.70
CA LEU A 420 20.34 0.74 -24.33
C LEU A 420 19.65 2.11 -24.32
N ALA A 421 19.49 2.69 -23.11
CA ALA A 421 18.77 3.95 -22.96
C ALA A 421 19.42 5.11 -23.69
N GLU A 422 18.60 6.00 -24.24
CA GLU A 422 19.03 7.24 -24.88
C GLU A 422 18.97 8.40 -23.89
N GLU A 423 19.92 9.34 -24.00
CA GLU A 423 19.98 10.54 -23.16
C GLU A 423 18.66 11.34 -23.19
N SER A 424 18.01 11.35 -24.35
CA SER A 424 16.73 12.05 -24.57
C SER A 424 15.56 11.50 -23.75
N TRP A 425 15.69 10.35 -23.08
CA TRP A 425 14.65 9.74 -22.25
C TRP A 425 14.87 9.97 -20.74
N LEU A 426 16.04 10.53 -20.38
CA LEU A 426 16.43 10.67 -18.97
C LEU A 426 15.78 11.87 -18.32
N ALA A 427 15.29 11.68 -17.09
CA ALA A 427 14.80 12.77 -16.27
C ALA A 427 15.92 13.72 -15.86
N LYS A 428 15.65 15.03 -15.89
CA LYS A 428 16.50 16.08 -15.35
C LYS A 428 15.71 17.05 -14.52
N SER A 429 16.34 17.61 -13.51
CA SER A 429 15.83 18.75 -12.76
C SER A 429 16.91 19.81 -12.70
N GLU A 430 16.58 21.05 -13.08
CA GLU A 430 17.54 22.17 -13.18
C GLU A 430 18.80 21.82 -14.00
N GLY A 431 18.63 20.98 -15.03
CA GLY A 431 19.69 20.52 -15.92
C GLY A 431 20.54 19.35 -15.42
N GLY A 432 20.36 18.90 -14.17
CA GLY A 432 21.08 17.78 -13.57
C GLY A 432 20.27 16.48 -13.53
N TYR A 433 20.97 15.34 -13.45
CA TYR A 433 20.35 14.01 -13.31
C TYR A 433 20.01 13.63 -11.86
N GLY A 434 20.37 14.46 -10.88
CA GLY A 434 20.25 14.17 -9.46
C GLY A 434 21.34 13.25 -8.89
N SER A 435 22.23 12.75 -9.75
CA SER A 435 23.42 11.95 -9.43
C SER A 435 24.51 12.23 -10.47
N ASP A 436 25.78 12.05 -10.10
CA ASP A 436 26.91 12.18 -11.01
C ASP A 436 27.14 10.93 -11.87
N HIS A 437 26.60 9.78 -11.45
CA HIS A 437 26.86 8.47 -12.08
C HIS A 437 25.59 7.82 -12.64
N SER A 438 24.43 8.19 -12.15
CA SER A 438 23.16 7.55 -12.51
C SER A 438 22.14 8.57 -12.99
N ALA A 439 21.15 8.11 -13.74
CA ALA A 439 19.99 8.89 -14.15
C ALA A 439 18.72 8.07 -14.08
N MET A 440 17.61 8.74 -13.83
CA MET A 440 16.28 8.14 -13.87
C MET A 440 15.70 8.24 -15.28
N ILE A 441 15.02 7.17 -15.74
CA ILE A 441 14.22 7.19 -16.97
C ILE A 441 12.94 7.98 -16.68
N CYS A 442 12.61 8.95 -17.51
CA CYS A 442 11.33 9.65 -17.42
C CYS A 442 10.23 8.79 -18.05
N LEU A 443 9.44 8.14 -17.22
CA LEU A 443 8.33 7.27 -17.64
C LEU A 443 7.12 8.05 -18.15
N SER A 444 7.12 9.38 -18.05
CA SER A 444 6.13 10.23 -18.73
C SER A 444 6.31 10.21 -20.24
N GLY A 445 7.55 10.06 -20.72
CA GLY A 445 7.90 9.96 -22.13
C GLY A 445 7.64 8.56 -22.68
N GLU A 446 6.82 8.46 -23.72
CA GLU A 446 6.39 7.17 -24.30
C GLU A 446 7.56 6.27 -24.71
N ARG A 447 8.66 6.85 -25.27
CA ARG A 447 9.83 6.07 -25.70
C ARG A 447 10.58 5.46 -24.51
N GLY A 448 10.83 6.23 -23.45
CA GLY A 448 11.48 5.72 -22.23
C GLY A 448 10.65 4.64 -21.57
N LEU A 449 9.33 4.84 -21.45
CA LEU A 449 8.40 3.87 -20.90
C LEU A 449 8.40 2.57 -21.71
N GLN A 450 8.28 2.64 -23.04
CA GLN A 450 8.31 1.46 -23.92
C GLN A 450 9.63 0.70 -23.83
N TRP A 451 10.75 1.42 -23.76
CA TRP A 451 12.05 0.80 -23.60
C TRP A 451 12.15 0.03 -22.28
N VAL A 452 11.73 0.64 -21.17
CA VAL A 452 11.69 -0.03 -19.84
C VAL A 452 10.85 -1.30 -19.89
N GLN A 453 9.66 -1.25 -20.49
CA GLN A 453 8.81 -2.43 -20.63
C GLN A 453 9.48 -3.52 -21.49
N GLN A 454 10.08 -3.15 -22.60
CA GLN A 454 10.75 -4.11 -23.50
C GLN A 454 11.94 -4.80 -22.81
N GLN A 455 12.83 -4.04 -22.15
CA GLN A 455 13.98 -4.61 -21.46
C GLN A 455 13.55 -5.52 -20.30
N LEU A 456 12.61 -5.04 -19.48
CA LEU A 456 12.08 -5.82 -18.37
C LEU A 456 11.43 -7.13 -18.84
N PHE A 457 10.56 -7.07 -19.85
CA PHE A 457 9.87 -8.27 -20.33
C PHE A 457 10.82 -9.24 -21.02
N ALA A 458 11.84 -8.78 -21.75
CA ALA A 458 12.85 -9.64 -22.33
C ALA A 458 13.65 -10.39 -21.26
N LEU A 459 14.01 -9.70 -20.17
CA LEU A 459 14.69 -10.33 -19.03
C LEU A 459 13.79 -11.38 -18.35
N LEU A 460 12.53 -11.04 -18.08
CA LEU A 460 11.59 -11.94 -17.42
C LEU A 460 11.24 -13.17 -18.27
N ASP A 461 11.12 -13.01 -19.59
CA ASP A 461 10.90 -14.13 -20.52
C ASP A 461 12.13 -15.08 -20.56
N ALA A 462 13.34 -14.54 -20.41
CA ALA A 462 14.58 -15.32 -20.43
C ALA A 462 14.83 -16.07 -19.12
N VAL A 463 14.56 -15.44 -17.96
CA VAL A 463 14.87 -15.98 -16.62
C VAL A 463 13.69 -16.75 -16.02
N GLN A 464 12.47 -16.35 -16.32
CA GLN A 464 11.21 -16.91 -15.80
C GLN A 464 11.15 -16.97 -14.25
N PRO A 465 11.43 -15.85 -13.55
CA PRO A 465 11.34 -15.82 -12.09
C PRO A 465 9.89 -15.86 -11.62
N ASP A 466 9.65 -16.40 -10.42
CA ASP A 466 8.34 -16.36 -9.74
C ASP A 466 8.09 -15.02 -9.02
N TYR A 467 9.16 -14.29 -8.75
CA TYR A 467 9.14 -13.11 -7.89
C TYR A 467 10.07 -12.03 -8.45
N LEU A 468 9.62 -10.79 -8.41
CA LEU A 468 10.36 -9.62 -8.89
C LEU A 468 10.52 -8.63 -7.74
N LYS A 469 11.75 -8.38 -7.29
CA LYS A 469 12.07 -7.27 -6.39
C LYS A 469 12.31 -6.02 -7.22
N TRP A 470 11.35 -5.07 -7.16
CA TRP A 470 11.39 -3.81 -7.88
C TRP A 470 11.89 -2.69 -6.98
N ASP A 471 13.10 -2.20 -7.21
CA ASP A 471 13.72 -1.13 -6.44
C ASP A 471 13.67 0.24 -7.13
N ASN A 472 13.92 1.31 -6.34
CA ASN A 472 14.04 2.68 -6.81
C ASN A 472 14.96 3.48 -5.87
N ASN A 473 16.24 3.63 -6.25
CA ASN A 473 17.25 4.32 -5.43
C ASN A 473 17.52 5.76 -5.87
N LEU A 474 16.88 6.23 -6.95
CA LEU A 474 17.01 7.60 -7.44
C LEU A 474 15.64 8.16 -7.80
N TRP A 475 15.36 9.39 -7.36
CA TRP A 475 14.15 10.12 -7.71
C TRP A 475 14.48 11.52 -8.21
N VAL A 476 14.00 11.85 -9.40
CA VAL A 476 14.16 13.16 -10.03
C VAL A 476 12.79 13.68 -10.49
N ASN A 477 12.41 14.85 -10.01
CA ASN A 477 11.23 15.56 -10.54
C ASN A 477 11.62 16.23 -11.87
N CYS A 478 11.32 15.55 -12.98
CA CYS A 478 11.77 15.97 -14.31
C CYS A 478 11.14 17.29 -14.72
N ASP A 479 11.96 18.22 -15.20
CA ASP A 479 11.54 19.53 -15.72
C ASP A 479 11.80 19.70 -17.23
N ARG A 480 12.20 18.61 -17.93
CA ARG A 480 12.53 18.65 -19.35
C ARG A 480 11.30 18.84 -20.23
N GLU A 481 11.45 19.68 -21.24
CA GLU A 481 10.45 19.82 -22.31
C GLU A 481 10.46 18.60 -23.24
N GLY A 482 9.31 18.27 -23.80
CA GLY A 482 9.17 17.16 -24.77
C GLY A 482 9.07 15.78 -24.17
N HIS A 483 8.96 15.66 -22.83
CA HIS A 483 8.83 14.39 -22.12
C HIS A 483 7.36 13.99 -21.85
N GLY A 484 6.36 14.65 -22.51
CA GLY A 484 4.95 14.35 -22.31
C GLY A 484 4.35 15.02 -21.06
N HIS A 485 5.09 15.93 -20.44
CA HIS A 485 4.66 16.70 -19.26
C HIS A 485 5.19 18.14 -19.29
N GLY A 486 4.66 19.00 -18.43
CA GLY A 486 5.19 20.36 -18.21
C GLY A 486 6.35 20.36 -17.21
N LYS A 487 7.03 21.52 -17.05
CA LYS A 487 8.19 21.67 -16.16
C LYS A 487 7.89 21.41 -14.68
N THR A 488 6.63 21.52 -14.27
CA THR A 488 6.19 21.40 -12.86
C THR A 488 5.41 20.11 -12.60
N ASP A 489 5.43 19.17 -13.53
CA ASP A 489 4.58 17.97 -13.49
C ASP A 489 5.35 16.65 -13.36
N GLY A 490 6.67 16.65 -13.54
CA GLY A 490 7.45 15.40 -13.68
C GLY A 490 7.14 14.30 -12.69
N ASN A 491 6.73 14.67 -11.48
CA ASN A 491 6.32 13.72 -10.45
C ASN A 491 4.97 13.03 -10.76
N PHE A 492 3.95 13.77 -11.19
CA PHE A 492 2.62 13.23 -11.48
C PHE A 492 2.66 12.27 -12.68
N SER A 493 3.19 12.75 -13.80
CA SER A 493 3.26 11.93 -15.02
C SER A 493 4.25 10.78 -14.89
N GLN A 494 5.35 10.96 -14.13
CA GLN A 494 6.28 9.87 -13.78
C GLN A 494 5.58 8.74 -13.04
N THR A 495 4.78 9.08 -12.02
CA THR A 495 4.05 8.09 -11.21
C THR A 495 2.97 7.38 -12.03
N ASN A 496 2.25 8.09 -12.90
CA ASN A 496 1.32 7.46 -13.84
C ASN A 496 2.03 6.54 -14.83
N GLY A 497 3.22 6.95 -15.31
CA GLY A 497 4.07 6.09 -16.14
C GLY A 497 4.50 4.82 -15.44
N LEU A 498 4.90 4.90 -14.17
CA LEU A 498 5.19 3.74 -13.33
C LEU A 498 3.99 2.78 -13.24
N TYR A 499 2.80 3.31 -12.95
CA TYR A 499 1.59 2.48 -12.88
C TYR A 499 1.24 1.83 -14.21
N ARG A 500 1.48 2.49 -15.35
CA ARG A 500 1.32 1.90 -16.68
C ARG A 500 2.27 0.71 -16.89
N VAL A 501 3.54 0.80 -16.46
CA VAL A 501 4.50 -0.31 -16.54
C VAL A 501 4.06 -1.45 -15.63
N LEU A 502 3.68 -1.16 -14.38
CA LEU A 502 3.25 -2.17 -13.41
C LEU A 502 1.94 -2.87 -13.85
N ALA A 503 0.98 -2.13 -14.42
CA ALA A 503 -0.24 -2.70 -14.97
C ALA A 503 0.04 -3.63 -16.15
N ALA A 504 0.96 -3.25 -17.05
CA ALA A 504 1.40 -4.09 -18.16
C ALA A 504 2.14 -5.35 -17.67
N LEU A 505 2.97 -5.21 -16.63
CA LEU A 505 3.62 -6.35 -15.96
C LEU A 505 2.58 -7.33 -15.42
N ARG A 506 1.59 -6.84 -14.68
CA ARG A 506 0.51 -7.67 -14.12
C ARG A 506 -0.35 -8.35 -15.19
N ALA A 507 -0.62 -7.65 -16.28
CA ALA A 507 -1.37 -8.23 -17.41
C ALA A 507 -0.60 -9.37 -18.11
N ARG A 508 0.73 -9.22 -18.24
CA ARG A 508 1.59 -10.21 -18.90
C ARG A 508 1.96 -11.39 -17.97
N TYR A 509 2.22 -11.12 -16.70
CA TYR A 509 2.68 -12.10 -15.69
C TYR A 509 1.75 -12.09 -14.47
N PRO A 510 0.50 -12.55 -14.60
CA PRO A 510 -0.52 -12.41 -13.56
C PRO A 510 -0.22 -13.16 -12.26
N VAL A 511 0.60 -14.22 -12.32
CA VAL A 511 0.95 -15.06 -11.16
C VAL A 511 2.29 -14.67 -10.51
N MET A 512 3.08 -13.82 -11.16
CA MET A 512 4.37 -13.35 -10.62
C MET A 512 4.12 -12.50 -9.38
N LEU A 513 4.85 -12.74 -8.32
CA LEU A 513 4.86 -11.89 -7.13
C LEU A 513 5.77 -10.68 -7.35
N VAL A 514 5.42 -9.53 -6.80
CA VAL A 514 6.21 -8.29 -6.90
C VAL A 514 6.46 -7.73 -5.52
N GLU A 515 7.72 -7.48 -5.21
CA GLU A 515 8.15 -6.76 -4.01
C GLU A 515 8.41 -5.29 -4.35
N ASN A 516 7.80 -4.39 -3.59
CA ASN A 516 8.03 -2.96 -3.68
C ASN A 516 9.18 -2.54 -2.77
N VAL A 517 10.20 -1.96 -3.36
CA VAL A 517 11.35 -1.38 -2.66
C VAL A 517 11.64 0.01 -3.23
N ALA A 518 12.12 0.92 -2.42
CA ALA A 518 12.58 2.22 -2.86
C ALA A 518 13.64 2.77 -1.88
N ALA A 519 14.87 2.27 -1.95
CA ALA A 519 15.91 2.46 -0.95
C ALA A 519 15.31 2.22 0.45
N GLY A 520 14.86 1.00 0.70
CA GLY A 520 13.94 0.69 1.80
C GLY A 520 12.51 1.11 1.49
N GLY A 521 11.80 1.63 2.47
CA GLY A 521 10.36 1.96 2.43
C GLY A 521 10.02 3.39 2.04
N ASN A 522 10.76 4.03 1.13
CA ASN A 522 10.47 5.43 0.73
C ASN A 522 9.25 5.56 -0.20
N ARG A 523 8.68 4.43 -0.69
CA ARG A 523 7.52 4.39 -1.58
C ARG A 523 6.47 3.38 -1.08
N LEU A 524 6.16 3.43 0.23
CA LEU A 524 5.12 2.61 0.87
C LEU A 524 3.78 3.36 0.83
N ASP A 525 2.87 2.87 0.01
CA ASP A 525 1.52 3.41 -0.14
C ASP A 525 0.55 2.37 -0.73
N LEU A 526 -0.74 2.64 -0.67
CA LEU A 526 -1.77 1.74 -1.21
C LEU A 526 -1.78 1.70 -2.75
N GLY A 527 -1.21 2.71 -3.43
CA GLY A 527 -1.05 2.71 -4.88
C GLY A 527 -0.06 1.64 -5.34
N MET A 528 1.12 1.53 -4.68
CA MET A 528 2.05 0.44 -4.92
C MET A 528 1.49 -0.91 -4.46
N LEU A 529 0.78 -0.97 -3.34
CA LEU A 529 0.17 -2.21 -2.85
C LEU A 529 -0.84 -2.79 -3.84
N ARG A 530 -1.52 -1.96 -4.65
CA ARG A 530 -2.36 -2.43 -5.76
C ARG A 530 -1.60 -3.34 -6.73
N TYR A 531 -0.32 -3.11 -6.94
CA TYR A 531 0.53 -3.82 -7.91
C TYR A 531 1.56 -4.78 -7.28
N SER A 532 1.83 -4.67 -5.98
CA SER A 532 2.88 -5.46 -5.30
C SER A 532 2.28 -6.41 -4.25
N ASP A 533 3.05 -7.42 -3.87
CA ASP A 533 2.63 -8.53 -2.99
C ASP A 533 3.40 -8.53 -1.68
N ALA A 534 4.54 -7.85 -1.64
CA ALA A 534 5.36 -7.61 -0.46
C ALA A 534 6.00 -6.22 -0.54
N ALA A 535 6.47 -5.71 0.58
CA ALA A 535 7.24 -4.48 0.65
C ALA A 535 8.42 -4.61 1.60
N TRP A 536 9.60 -4.27 1.12
CA TRP A 536 10.81 -4.10 1.93
C TRP A 536 10.69 -2.79 2.72
N MET A 537 10.60 -2.87 4.05
CA MET A 537 10.27 -1.72 4.87
C MET A 537 11.45 -0.76 5.11
N ASP A 538 12.63 -1.30 5.39
CA ASP A 538 13.80 -0.51 5.80
C ASP A 538 15.08 -1.33 5.60
N ASP A 539 16.11 -0.71 5.07
CA ASP A 539 17.44 -1.32 4.94
C ASP A 539 18.12 -1.52 6.31
N ARG A 540 17.67 -0.82 7.33
CA ARG A 540 18.15 -0.92 8.71
C ARG A 540 17.40 -2.00 9.49
N SER A 541 17.67 -3.26 9.19
CA SER A 541 16.95 -4.42 9.78
C SER A 541 17.52 -4.92 11.11
N THR A 542 18.39 -4.15 11.78
CA THR A 542 18.91 -4.38 13.13
C THR A 542 18.98 -3.07 13.91
N PRO A 543 18.84 -3.07 15.25
CA PRO A 543 18.49 -4.20 16.12
C PRO A 543 17.02 -4.61 16.03
N SER A 544 16.68 -5.76 16.62
CA SER A 544 15.33 -6.34 16.59
C SER A 544 14.23 -5.41 17.11
N VAL A 545 14.51 -4.55 18.08
CA VAL A 545 13.57 -3.55 18.59
C VAL A 545 13.18 -2.52 17.51
N HIS A 546 14.10 -2.15 16.62
CA HIS A 546 13.84 -1.25 15.51
C HIS A 546 12.89 -1.89 14.47
N VAL A 547 13.09 -3.18 14.19
CA VAL A 547 12.21 -3.92 13.27
C VAL A 547 10.78 -3.99 13.82
N ARG A 548 10.63 -4.28 15.13
CA ARG A 548 9.30 -4.26 15.77
C ARG A 548 8.68 -2.87 15.72
N HIS A 549 9.46 -1.82 15.99
CA HIS A 549 9.02 -0.43 15.87
C HIS A 549 8.40 -0.16 14.48
N ASN A 550 9.10 -0.57 13.40
CA ASN A 550 8.64 -0.35 12.03
C ASN A 550 7.38 -1.17 11.71
N LEU A 551 7.34 -2.46 12.06
CA LEU A 551 6.18 -3.32 11.88
C LEU A 551 4.94 -2.76 12.59
N GLU A 552 5.08 -2.38 13.85
CA GLU A 552 3.99 -1.84 14.67
C GLU A 552 3.46 -0.51 14.14
N GLY A 553 4.34 0.35 13.63
CA GLY A 553 3.94 1.61 13.02
C GLY A 553 3.18 1.42 11.70
N LEU A 554 3.74 0.63 10.80
CA LEU A 554 3.19 0.41 9.45
C LEU A 554 1.91 -0.43 9.48
N SER A 555 1.75 -1.32 10.46
CA SER A 555 0.54 -2.14 10.61
C SER A 555 -0.74 -1.36 10.89
N GLN A 556 -0.66 -0.03 11.13
CA GLN A 556 -1.86 0.81 11.15
C GLN A 556 -2.50 1.01 9.77
N LEU A 557 -1.73 0.85 8.70
CA LEU A 557 -2.23 1.02 7.33
C LEU A 557 -2.14 -0.27 6.51
N PHE A 558 -1.03 -1.00 6.64
CA PHE A 558 -0.74 -2.14 5.77
C PHE A 558 -1.10 -3.47 6.42
N PRO A 559 -1.65 -4.42 5.65
CA PRO A 559 -1.80 -5.80 6.12
C PRO A 559 -0.45 -6.40 6.53
N PRO A 560 -0.36 -7.17 7.62
CA PRO A 560 0.88 -7.78 8.10
C PRO A 560 1.62 -8.59 7.03
N ALA A 561 0.91 -9.38 6.24
CA ALA A 561 1.47 -10.21 5.17
C ALA A 561 2.21 -9.42 4.08
N TYR A 562 1.94 -8.12 3.94
CA TYR A 562 2.62 -7.24 3.00
C TYR A 562 3.98 -6.74 3.48
N LEU A 563 4.20 -6.66 4.80
CA LEU A 563 5.36 -6.05 5.43
C LEU A 563 6.49 -7.08 5.57
N LEU A 564 7.53 -6.97 4.76
CA LEU A 564 8.69 -7.86 4.75
C LEU A 564 9.84 -7.26 5.55
N SER A 565 10.37 -8.01 6.50
CA SER A 565 11.53 -7.63 7.32
C SER A 565 12.50 -8.79 7.47
N PHE A 566 13.79 -8.48 7.66
CA PHE A 566 14.86 -9.46 7.56
C PHE A 566 15.57 -9.73 8.88
N VAL A 567 15.88 -11.01 9.12
CA VAL A 567 16.92 -11.42 10.04
C VAL A 567 18.25 -11.19 9.34
N MET A 568 19.14 -10.43 9.95
CA MET A 568 20.44 -10.07 9.40
C MET A 568 21.53 -10.30 10.43
N ASP A 569 22.72 -10.63 9.96
CA ASP A 569 23.93 -10.60 10.78
C ASP A 569 24.48 -9.17 10.85
N GLY A 570 24.36 -8.54 12.00
CA GLY A 570 24.67 -7.11 12.14
C GLY A 570 24.96 -6.71 13.59
N SER A 571 24.26 -5.71 14.12
CA SER A 571 24.43 -5.29 15.52
C SER A 571 23.99 -6.36 16.53
N GLU A 572 23.22 -7.34 16.11
CA GLU A 572 22.86 -8.55 16.83
C GLU A 572 23.43 -9.75 16.04
N PRO A 573 24.57 -10.33 16.43
CA PRO A 573 25.20 -11.40 15.68
C PRO A 573 24.38 -12.71 15.74
N LEU A 574 24.34 -13.41 14.61
CA LEU A 574 23.65 -14.70 14.51
C LEU A 574 24.50 -15.85 15.03
N HIS A 575 25.83 -15.77 14.85
CA HIS A 575 26.74 -16.77 15.42
C HIS A 575 26.77 -16.64 16.95
N ASP A 576 26.49 -17.74 17.62
CA ASP A 576 26.38 -17.78 19.11
C ASP A 576 25.37 -16.72 19.64
N ALA A 577 24.27 -16.55 18.96
CA ALA A 577 23.25 -15.53 19.30
C ALA A 577 22.78 -15.70 20.77
N ALA A 578 22.78 -14.60 21.51
CA ALA A 578 22.33 -14.57 22.90
C ALA A 578 20.84 -14.92 23.06
N ASP A 579 20.00 -14.55 22.10
CA ASP A 579 18.58 -14.87 22.03
C ASP A 579 18.11 -14.95 20.55
N MET A 580 18.32 -16.10 19.91
CA MET A 580 17.90 -16.37 18.54
C MET A 580 16.38 -16.22 18.38
N SER A 581 15.62 -16.64 19.39
CA SER A 581 14.16 -16.51 19.37
C SER A 581 13.72 -15.05 19.31
N LEU A 582 14.35 -14.15 20.08
CA LEU A 582 14.06 -12.71 20.00
C LEU A 582 14.33 -12.16 18.60
N MET A 583 15.46 -12.53 17.99
CA MET A 583 15.83 -12.05 16.67
C MET A 583 14.80 -12.46 15.61
N VAL A 584 14.43 -13.73 15.54
CA VAL A 584 13.50 -14.25 14.54
C VAL A 584 12.06 -13.80 14.83
N ARG A 585 11.59 -13.97 16.09
CA ARG A 585 10.21 -13.66 16.47
C ARG A 585 9.88 -12.18 16.33
N SER A 586 10.87 -11.27 16.43
CA SER A 586 10.72 -9.84 16.18
C SER A 586 10.29 -9.50 14.75
N ARG A 587 10.37 -10.44 13.80
CA ARG A 587 9.92 -10.29 12.40
C ARG A 587 8.60 -11.02 12.12
N MET A 588 8.07 -11.79 13.08
CA MET A 588 6.90 -12.63 12.89
C MET A 588 5.56 -11.88 12.83
N ALA A 589 5.54 -10.57 13.14
CA ALA A 589 4.38 -9.71 12.90
C ALA A 589 4.23 -9.28 11.44
N GLY A 590 5.04 -9.82 10.54
CA GLY A 590 5.01 -9.59 9.10
C GLY A 590 5.53 -10.79 8.32
N ALA A 591 5.87 -10.60 7.04
CA ALA A 591 6.56 -11.59 6.25
C ALA A 591 8.02 -11.72 6.73
N LEU A 592 8.48 -12.96 6.92
CA LEU A 592 9.80 -13.25 7.46
C LEU A 592 10.85 -13.32 6.36
N GLY A 593 11.85 -12.45 6.45
CA GLY A 593 13.02 -12.45 5.58
C GLY A 593 14.29 -12.95 6.28
N LEU A 594 15.21 -13.50 5.51
CA LEU A 594 16.53 -13.97 5.88
C LEU A 594 17.55 -13.31 4.95
N CYS A 595 18.57 -12.63 5.49
CA CYS A 595 19.56 -11.92 4.69
C CYS A 595 20.94 -11.94 5.40
N PHE A 596 21.54 -13.11 5.43
CA PHE A 596 22.84 -13.40 6.04
C PHE A 596 23.51 -14.57 5.33
N ARG A 597 24.83 -14.73 5.51
CA ARG A 597 25.59 -15.88 4.99
C ARG A 597 25.45 -17.08 5.92
N THR A 598 25.02 -18.21 5.37
CA THR A 598 24.88 -19.45 6.16
C THR A 598 26.22 -20.14 6.44
N ASP A 599 27.24 -19.91 5.61
CA ASP A 599 28.56 -20.55 5.74
C ASP A 599 29.38 -20.07 6.96
N GLY A 600 28.98 -18.95 7.59
CA GLY A 600 29.56 -18.46 8.85
C GLY A 600 28.91 -19.02 10.11
N LEU A 601 27.85 -19.86 10.00
CA LEU A 601 27.08 -20.35 11.13
C LEU A 601 27.41 -21.80 11.45
N THR A 602 27.30 -22.17 12.73
CA THR A 602 27.46 -23.57 13.20
C THR A 602 26.16 -24.35 12.95
N ASP A 603 26.26 -25.69 13.01
CA ASP A 603 25.08 -26.57 12.99
C ASP A 603 24.08 -26.25 14.10
N ALA A 604 24.55 -25.76 15.25
CA ALA A 604 23.72 -25.37 16.38
C ALA A 604 22.95 -24.08 16.08
N ASP A 605 23.60 -23.08 15.47
CA ASP A 605 22.94 -21.83 15.04
C ASP A 605 21.88 -22.11 13.97
N LEU A 606 22.23 -22.91 12.94
CA LEU A 606 21.31 -23.33 11.88
C LEU A 606 20.12 -24.13 12.43
N GLY A 607 20.36 -25.00 13.41
CA GLY A 607 19.30 -25.75 14.09
C GLY A 607 18.34 -24.85 14.89
N ALA A 608 18.87 -23.82 15.56
CA ALA A 608 18.06 -22.83 16.28
C ALA A 608 17.22 -22.00 15.30
N LEU A 609 17.84 -21.50 14.22
CA LEU A 609 17.14 -20.78 13.14
C LEU A 609 16.03 -21.62 12.51
N GLY A 610 16.33 -22.86 12.14
CA GLY A 610 15.34 -23.79 11.53
C GLY A 610 14.15 -24.06 12.47
N THR A 611 14.39 -24.11 13.79
CA THR A 611 13.32 -24.24 14.79
C THR A 611 12.40 -23.03 14.78
N GLU A 612 12.93 -21.82 14.80
CA GLU A 612 12.14 -20.58 14.79
C GLU A 612 11.42 -20.36 13.44
N ILE A 613 12.06 -20.70 12.32
CA ILE A 613 11.41 -20.71 10.98
C ILE A 613 10.23 -21.70 10.97
N GLY A 614 10.38 -22.88 11.59
CA GLY A 614 9.31 -23.84 11.75
C GLY A 614 8.13 -23.30 12.56
N ILE A 615 8.39 -22.51 13.61
CA ILE A 615 7.37 -21.80 14.40
C ILE A 615 6.65 -20.78 13.51
N TYR A 616 7.40 -19.96 12.75
CA TYR A 616 6.80 -19.01 11.82
C TYR A 616 5.88 -19.69 10.79
N LYS A 617 6.33 -20.77 10.15
CA LYS A 617 5.53 -21.51 9.16
C LYS A 617 4.23 -22.08 9.74
N ALA A 618 4.21 -22.42 11.02
CA ALA A 618 3.00 -22.86 11.71
C ALA A 618 1.96 -21.75 11.93
N VAL A 619 2.39 -20.48 11.90
CA VAL A 619 1.51 -19.31 12.13
C VAL A 619 1.36 -18.39 10.92
N GLN A 620 2.18 -18.52 9.87
CA GLN A 620 2.21 -17.61 8.73
C GLN A 620 0.84 -17.48 8.02
N THR A 621 0.01 -18.53 8.01
CA THR A 621 -1.32 -18.48 7.42
C THR A 621 -2.28 -17.55 8.14
N VAL A 622 -2.07 -17.29 9.44
CA VAL A 622 -2.85 -16.30 10.19
C VAL A 622 -2.64 -14.90 9.60
N LEU A 623 -1.41 -14.58 9.20
CA LEU A 623 -1.04 -13.27 8.69
C LEU A 623 -1.67 -12.93 7.34
N SER A 624 -2.01 -13.94 6.51
CA SER A 624 -2.57 -13.75 5.17
C SER A 624 -3.87 -12.95 5.16
N THR A 625 -4.66 -13.04 6.25
CA THR A 625 -5.94 -12.33 6.42
C THR A 625 -5.99 -11.47 7.67
N ALA A 626 -4.89 -11.39 8.43
CA ALA A 626 -4.86 -10.70 9.70
C ALA A 626 -4.96 -9.19 9.56
N SER A 627 -5.54 -8.59 10.58
CA SER A 627 -5.40 -7.19 10.91
C SER A 627 -4.73 -7.04 12.28
N ALA A 628 -3.82 -6.10 12.36
CA ALA A 628 -3.03 -5.84 13.56
C ALA A 628 -3.81 -5.04 14.62
N THR A 629 -3.48 -5.28 15.87
CA THR A 629 -3.87 -4.43 17.02
C THR A 629 -2.70 -4.34 17.99
N MET A 630 -2.21 -3.14 18.25
CA MET A 630 -1.23 -2.97 19.33
C MET A 630 -1.91 -3.00 20.69
N LEU A 631 -1.42 -3.86 21.57
CA LEU A 631 -1.89 -3.99 22.95
C LEU A 631 -1.01 -3.19 23.95
N SER A 632 0.04 -2.55 23.44
CA SER A 632 0.99 -1.71 24.18
C SER A 632 1.28 -0.41 23.42
N GLY A 633 2.22 0.42 23.88
CA GLY A 633 2.86 1.46 23.07
C GLY A 633 3.81 0.86 22.05
N GLN A 634 4.11 1.61 20.98
CA GLN A 634 5.07 1.22 19.94
C GLN A 634 6.46 0.95 20.53
N ALA A 635 7.12 -0.12 20.10
CA ALA A 635 8.49 -0.48 20.50
C ALA A 635 9.48 0.67 20.27
N ARG A 636 10.41 0.89 21.18
CA ARG A 636 11.49 1.89 21.06
C ARG A 636 12.73 1.42 21.77
N ALA A 637 13.90 1.76 21.23
CA ALA A 637 15.18 1.47 21.86
C ALA A 637 15.40 2.30 23.14
N VAL A 638 14.84 3.51 23.20
CA VAL A 638 14.95 4.41 24.33
C VAL A 638 13.56 4.91 24.73
N ASN A 639 13.23 4.89 26.03
CA ASN A 639 11.94 5.31 26.58
C ASN A 639 10.73 4.60 25.94
N GLY A 640 10.91 3.35 25.52
CA GLY A 640 9.84 2.48 25.04
C GLY A 640 9.03 1.85 26.16
N PRO A 641 7.98 1.08 25.84
CA PRO A 641 7.25 0.27 26.81
C PRO A 641 8.16 -0.82 27.40
N SER A 642 7.91 -1.25 28.64
CA SER A 642 8.65 -2.37 29.24
C SER A 642 8.43 -3.70 28.52
N TRP A 643 7.25 -3.83 27.91
CA TRP A 643 6.85 -4.89 26.98
C TRP A 643 6.13 -4.27 25.79
N ASP A 644 6.53 -4.62 24.60
CA ASP A 644 5.78 -4.31 23.39
C ASP A 644 5.00 -5.55 22.94
N VAL A 645 3.73 -5.34 22.57
CA VAL A 645 2.78 -6.42 22.27
C VAL A 645 1.92 -6.05 21.08
N ILE A 646 1.92 -6.93 20.09
CA ILE A 646 1.05 -6.85 18.92
C ILE A 646 0.18 -8.11 18.81
N GLU A 647 -1.08 -7.91 18.45
CA GLU A 647 -2.09 -8.94 18.18
C GLU A 647 -2.41 -8.92 16.70
N GLU A 648 -2.35 -10.08 16.04
CA GLU A 648 -2.74 -10.31 14.65
C GLU A 648 -3.99 -11.20 14.60
N ASN A 649 -5.11 -10.63 14.21
CA ASN A 649 -6.39 -11.32 14.19
C ASN A 649 -6.80 -11.66 12.76
N SER A 650 -6.87 -12.95 12.43
CA SER A 650 -7.25 -13.42 11.08
C SER A 650 -8.72 -13.15 10.71
N GLY A 651 -9.56 -12.80 11.66
CA GLY A 651 -11.01 -12.73 11.43
C GLY A 651 -11.69 -14.11 11.23
N GLN A 652 -10.91 -15.19 11.22
CA GLN A 652 -11.36 -16.57 10.96
C GLN A 652 -11.22 -17.47 12.20
N GLY A 653 -11.22 -16.88 13.39
CA GLY A 653 -11.13 -17.61 14.65
C GLY A 653 -9.71 -17.94 15.12
N GLN A 654 -8.69 -17.42 14.45
CA GLN A 654 -7.31 -17.53 14.88
C GLN A 654 -6.74 -16.15 15.22
N VAL A 655 -6.03 -16.07 16.32
CA VAL A 655 -5.35 -14.86 16.80
C VAL A 655 -3.92 -15.22 17.18
N LEU A 656 -2.95 -14.49 16.62
CA LEU A 656 -1.54 -14.56 16.97
C LEU A 656 -1.23 -13.37 17.88
N VAL A 657 -0.59 -13.63 19.02
CA VAL A 657 -0.10 -12.58 19.93
C VAL A 657 1.40 -12.73 20.06
N LEU A 658 2.11 -11.66 19.74
CA LEU A 658 3.57 -11.54 19.89
C LEU A 658 3.85 -10.53 21.00
N ALA A 659 4.62 -10.94 22.01
CA ALA A 659 4.96 -10.11 23.17
C ALA A 659 6.47 -10.15 23.42
N PHE A 660 7.08 -8.96 23.53
CA PHE A 660 8.53 -8.81 23.65
C PHE A 660 8.88 -8.02 24.92
N GLN A 661 9.77 -8.57 25.72
CA GLN A 661 10.27 -7.89 26.90
C GLN A 661 11.42 -6.94 26.52
N SER A 662 11.17 -5.64 26.63
CA SER A 662 12.18 -4.60 26.38
C SER A 662 12.88 -4.14 27.68
N ASP A 663 12.22 -4.26 28.84
CA ASP A 663 12.83 -4.00 30.16
C ASP A 663 12.94 -5.28 30.98
N THR A 664 14.17 -5.74 31.18
CA THR A 664 14.47 -6.98 31.96
C THR A 664 14.10 -6.90 33.43
N ALA A 665 13.90 -5.71 33.99
CA ALA A 665 13.43 -5.53 35.38
C ALA A 665 11.94 -5.89 35.54
N VAL A 666 11.13 -5.74 34.44
CA VAL A 666 9.72 -6.08 34.43
C VAL A 666 9.51 -7.50 33.92
N ARG A 667 9.60 -8.48 34.80
CA ARG A 667 9.62 -9.91 34.46
C ARG A 667 8.24 -10.52 34.12
N LYS A 668 7.16 -9.83 34.42
CA LYS A 668 5.79 -10.34 34.22
C LYS A 668 4.97 -9.39 33.38
N LEU A 669 4.26 -9.93 32.43
CA LEU A 669 3.23 -9.25 31.66
C LEU A 669 1.92 -10.02 31.73
N THR A 670 0.79 -9.34 31.92
CA THR A 670 -0.56 -9.90 31.71
C THR A 670 -1.09 -9.38 30.37
N VAL A 671 -1.09 -10.23 29.33
CA VAL A 671 -1.63 -9.90 28.01
C VAL A 671 -3.13 -10.07 27.99
N LYS A 672 -3.85 -9.09 27.46
CA LYS A 672 -5.31 -9.11 27.30
C LYS A 672 -5.67 -8.96 25.83
N PRO A 673 -5.83 -10.06 25.08
CA PRO A 673 -6.23 -10.02 23.69
C PRO A 673 -7.56 -9.26 23.52
N SER A 674 -7.67 -8.46 22.46
CA SER A 674 -8.78 -7.51 22.27
C SER A 674 -9.82 -7.98 21.23
N GLY A 675 -9.41 -8.73 20.23
CA GLY A 675 -10.23 -9.13 19.08
C GLY A 675 -11.01 -10.45 19.24
N LEU A 676 -11.31 -10.88 20.48
CA LEU A 676 -11.94 -12.16 20.75
C LEU A 676 -13.47 -12.07 20.91
N GLU A 677 -14.18 -13.04 20.36
CA GLU A 677 -15.61 -13.23 20.62
C GLU A 677 -15.83 -13.74 22.06
N GLY A 678 -16.50 -12.95 22.89
CA GLY A 678 -16.57 -13.17 24.35
C GLY A 678 -17.16 -14.51 24.77
N SER A 679 -18.11 -15.08 24.02
CA SER A 679 -18.75 -16.38 24.29
C SER A 679 -17.98 -17.57 23.75
N THR A 680 -17.09 -17.38 22.79
CA THR A 680 -16.33 -18.44 22.13
C THR A 680 -15.22 -18.96 23.02
N MET A 681 -14.99 -20.27 22.99
CA MET A 681 -13.86 -20.91 23.65
C MET A 681 -12.63 -20.87 22.75
N TYR A 682 -11.49 -20.50 23.30
CA TYR A 682 -10.20 -20.47 22.59
C TYR A 682 -9.19 -21.39 23.29
N GLU A 683 -8.59 -22.29 22.51
CA GLU A 683 -7.36 -22.96 22.94
C GLU A 683 -6.19 -21.99 22.82
N VAL A 684 -5.44 -21.81 23.88
CA VAL A 684 -4.22 -21.01 23.92
C VAL A 684 -3.03 -21.95 23.89
N ARG A 685 -2.15 -21.75 22.89
CA ARG A 685 -0.92 -22.53 22.69
C ARG A 685 0.28 -21.60 22.57
N SER A 686 1.39 -21.99 23.19
CA SER A 686 2.70 -21.39 22.98
C SER A 686 3.66 -22.44 22.42
N PRO A 687 4.53 -22.12 21.44
CA PRO A 687 5.59 -23.04 21.02
C PRO A 687 6.52 -23.45 22.15
N ASP A 688 6.74 -22.57 23.15
CA ASP A 688 7.65 -22.81 24.26
C ASP A 688 7.00 -23.59 25.42
N ALA A 689 5.69 -23.41 25.65
CA ALA A 689 4.96 -23.99 26.80
C ALA A 689 3.89 -25.04 26.41
N GLY A 690 3.69 -25.29 25.10
CA GLY A 690 2.64 -26.18 24.60
C GLY A 690 1.23 -25.61 24.82
N VAL A 691 0.25 -26.46 25.11
CA VAL A 691 -1.14 -26.04 25.39
C VAL A 691 -1.23 -25.45 26.80
N MET A 692 -1.57 -24.16 26.88
CA MET A 692 -1.71 -23.42 28.15
C MET A 692 -3.12 -23.55 28.75
N GLY A 693 -4.10 -23.93 27.95
CA GLY A 693 -5.48 -24.15 28.40
C GLY A 693 -6.52 -23.77 27.34
N VAL A 694 -7.79 -23.92 27.73
CA VAL A 694 -8.95 -23.51 26.91
C VAL A 694 -9.82 -22.57 27.74
N PHE A 695 -10.05 -21.36 27.24
CA PHE A 695 -10.68 -20.28 27.99
C PHE A 695 -11.75 -19.59 27.14
N LYS A 696 -12.76 -18.98 27.78
CA LYS A 696 -13.69 -18.08 27.08
C LYS A 696 -12.97 -16.81 26.62
N GLY A 697 -13.34 -16.29 25.45
CA GLY A 697 -12.82 -15.02 24.95
C GLY A 697 -12.99 -13.87 25.96
N SER A 698 -14.14 -13.80 26.65
CA SER A 698 -14.38 -12.81 27.72
C SER A 698 -13.42 -12.97 28.92
N THR A 699 -12.98 -14.18 29.23
CA THR A 699 -11.95 -14.41 30.27
C THR A 699 -10.58 -13.92 29.82
N LEU A 700 -10.20 -14.25 28.58
CA LEU A 700 -8.93 -13.82 28.01
C LEU A 700 -8.84 -12.29 27.89
N SER A 701 -9.88 -11.64 27.40
CA SER A 701 -9.91 -10.17 27.28
C SER A 701 -10.04 -9.45 28.62
N GLY A 702 -10.70 -10.06 29.61
CA GLY A 702 -10.88 -9.46 30.94
C GLY A 702 -9.74 -9.73 31.92
N THR A 703 -9.45 -11.01 32.17
CA THR A 703 -8.39 -11.45 33.12
C THR A 703 -7.02 -11.44 32.46
N GLY A 704 -6.92 -11.90 31.21
CA GLY A 704 -5.69 -12.00 30.46
C GLY A 704 -4.92 -13.30 30.67
N ILE A 705 -3.73 -13.36 30.05
CA ILE A 705 -2.78 -14.47 30.12
C ILE A 705 -1.46 -13.92 30.69
N ASP A 706 -0.98 -14.57 31.77
CA ASP A 706 0.29 -14.20 32.36
C ASP A 706 1.46 -14.79 31.58
N LEU A 707 2.37 -13.93 31.15
CA LEU A 707 3.67 -14.27 30.58
C LEU A 707 4.78 -13.95 31.58
N LEU A 708 5.71 -14.86 31.71
CA LEU A 708 6.90 -14.69 32.53
C LEU A 708 8.11 -14.85 31.62
N ASN A 709 9.12 -14.00 31.80
CA ASN A 709 10.40 -14.22 31.15
C ASN A 709 11.01 -15.55 31.65
N ALA A 710 11.19 -16.51 30.75
CA ALA A 710 11.72 -17.81 31.00
C ALA A 710 12.56 -18.28 29.78
N GLY A 711 13.80 -17.80 29.71
CA GLY A 711 14.73 -18.22 28.65
C GLY A 711 14.83 -17.30 27.44
N SER A 712 13.70 -16.81 26.86
CA SER A 712 13.71 -15.81 25.80
C SER A 712 12.91 -14.57 26.21
N ALA A 713 13.28 -13.42 25.65
CA ALA A 713 12.54 -12.17 25.77
C ALA A 713 11.33 -12.10 24.83
N ALA A 714 11.15 -13.06 23.94
CA ALA A 714 10.09 -13.10 22.93
C ALA A 714 9.09 -14.23 23.15
N HIS A 715 7.82 -13.93 23.21
CA HIS A 715 6.73 -14.89 23.39
C HIS A 715 5.79 -14.90 22.19
N VAL A 716 5.39 -16.10 21.79
CA VAL A 716 4.39 -16.35 20.74
C VAL A 716 3.22 -17.09 21.36
N LEU A 717 2.01 -16.56 21.21
CA LEU A 717 0.77 -17.21 21.59
C LEU A 717 -0.12 -17.35 20.36
N VAL A 718 -0.66 -18.54 20.15
CA VAL A 718 -1.68 -18.82 19.15
C VAL A 718 -2.99 -19.16 19.85
N LEU A 719 -4.01 -18.38 19.59
CA LEU A 719 -5.36 -18.59 20.11
C LEU A 719 -6.23 -19.11 18.97
N THR A 720 -6.82 -20.29 19.15
CA THR A 720 -7.66 -20.90 18.12
C THR A 720 -9.07 -21.16 18.67
N ALA A 721 -10.09 -20.63 17.99
CA ALA A 721 -11.50 -20.88 18.33
C ALA A 721 -11.84 -22.38 18.23
N ARG A 722 -12.63 -22.87 19.22
CA ARG A 722 -13.04 -24.28 19.35
C ARG A 722 -14.54 -24.43 19.21
#